data_7c59277a5ec49efea97e952473b6532f
#
_entry.id   7c59277a5ec49efea97e952473b6532f
#
_cell.length_a   1.000
_cell.length_b   1.000
_cell.length_c   1.000
_cell.angle_alpha   90.00
_cell.angle_beta   90.00
_cell.angle_gamma   90.00
#
_symmetry.space_group_name_H-M   'P 1'
#
loop_
_entity.id
_entity.type
_entity.pdbx_description
1 polymer ?
#
loop_
_entity_poly.entity_id
_entity_poly.type
_entity_poly.pdbx_seq_one_letter_code
_entity_poly.pdbx_strand_id
1 'polypeptide(L)'
;MSPRIVARVFLVVVAILSLLPLRASATEVMCDTAHQDCRAVLFTYIQNERVSIDVAMWFMEDQELANAIIARKNAGVAVRLLVDPRRNNETPMNAVTLDLFQRSGLPMRYKFAGGIMHWKYMIFNGQNTVQWSAANYSDYYFKPISPYTNYTDEGIYFTDDAAVINSFRRKFDDSWVDTSVFANYANISNTPVRSYPLYSVDPTMSFVPAEDFATRSVALYDKETQLIDVIMYKITEPRHADGLIRAVRRGVPVRVITEPERYRNPANVWQAYQVDRMYMAGVQIRNRAHQGFLHQKSTLLYSQALTVFGSSNWTEDSNSVQYEHNYFTAKAWFFAWFKDNFERKWNNLTGYAETATFTPLPPTPPSQLKPANGSVNVPRSGAALSWNPGPWAHRADVYFGTSSTPPLIAPNVPVTPNTTATYALPTLSAGTTYYWTIVNKTAAQKTATSERYGFTTEGASEPPPPPPPPPPSTEDGEIVLHASNASAVVGAWRLAADSSAAGGQRLWHPDAGAAKLAAALASPTHYFEMTFTATAGRPYHLWIRGKADADAWSNDSVFVQFSGRVDANGNAIHRIGTTSSDSFNLEACSGCGISAWGWEDNGWGPGNPLGPAIYFATTGTQRIRIQTREDGLSIDQVVLSPSRYLSSSPGSTKNDTVLLPASGTSQPPPTGTTSALEIVLYASQARVIAGGWRAVADSTAAGGQRVWHPNAGAAKLTAPLASPTNYIELTFTAEAGRPYRLWIRGKADNNDWANDSVFVQFSGSVDSNGSAINRIGTTSSDAFNLEACSGCGLSGWGWEDNGWGAANLLGPPIYFAATGTQRIRVQTREDGLSIDQIVLSASRYLTSSPGATKNDTVILPK
;
A
#
# COMPACT_ATOMS: atom_id res chain seq x y z
N MET A 1 -9.05 -74.50 -33.53
CA MET A 1 -7.71 -73.94 -33.37
C MET A 1 -6.96 -74.74 -32.33
N SER A 2 -5.79 -75.24 -32.59
CA SER A 2 -5.11 -76.20 -31.69
C SER A 2 -4.48 -75.48 -30.51
N PRO A 3 -4.33 -76.12 -29.34
CA PRO A 3 -3.80 -75.55 -28.11
C PRO A 3 -2.38 -74.99 -28.23
N ARG A 4 -1.64 -75.34 -29.27
CA ARG A 4 -0.29 -74.88 -29.55
C ARG A 4 -0.20 -73.48 -30.18
N ILE A 5 -1.28 -72.93 -30.77
CA ILE A 5 -1.34 -71.58 -31.34
C ILE A 5 -1.68 -70.57 -30.23
N VAL A 6 -2.51 -70.97 -29.27
CA VAL A 6 -2.87 -70.06 -28.14
C VAL A 6 -1.69 -69.86 -27.20
N ALA A 7 -0.84 -70.86 -26.98
CA ALA A 7 0.35 -70.74 -26.13
C ALA A 7 1.44 -69.87 -26.75
N ARG A 8 1.60 -69.85 -28.10
CA ARG A 8 2.57 -68.97 -28.77
C ARG A 8 2.12 -67.51 -28.86
N VAL A 9 0.81 -67.25 -28.96
CA VAL A 9 0.27 -65.87 -28.91
C VAL A 9 0.36 -65.30 -27.50
N PHE A 10 0.14 -66.10 -26.46
CA PHE A 10 0.27 -65.64 -25.07
C PHE A 10 1.72 -65.39 -24.67
N LEU A 11 2.70 -66.16 -25.17
CA LEU A 11 4.12 -65.91 -24.88
C LEU A 11 4.65 -64.64 -25.59
N VAL A 12 4.16 -64.34 -26.79
CA VAL A 12 4.57 -63.12 -27.54
C VAL A 12 3.93 -61.87 -26.93
N VAL A 13 2.67 -61.97 -26.43
CA VAL A 13 2.03 -60.81 -25.77
C VAL A 13 2.63 -60.54 -24.37
N VAL A 14 3.03 -61.57 -23.61
CA VAL A 14 3.74 -61.42 -22.35
C VAL A 14 5.17 -60.93 -22.56
N ALA A 15 5.86 -61.33 -23.64
CA ALA A 15 7.19 -60.84 -23.97
C ALA A 15 7.19 -59.39 -24.51
N ILE A 16 6.10 -58.92 -25.14
CA ILE A 16 5.95 -57.52 -25.57
C ILE A 16 5.55 -56.61 -24.43
N LEU A 17 4.78 -57.08 -23.44
CA LEU A 17 4.46 -56.31 -22.23
C LEU A 17 5.65 -56.19 -21.27
N SER A 18 6.66 -57.06 -21.33
CA SER A 18 7.89 -56.97 -20.53
C SER A 18 8.99 -56.07 -21.13
N LEU A 19 8.76 -55.51 -22.35
CA LEU A 19 9.68 -54.59 -23.02
C LEU A 19 9.22 -53.11 -23.02
N LEU A 20 8.11 -52.79 -22.37
CA LEU A 20 7.82 -51.40 -22.03
C LEU A 20 8.80 -51.01 -20.92
N PRO A 21 9.64 -49.96 -21.09
CA PRO A 21 10.43 -49.49 -19.97
C PRO A 21 9.44 -49.08 -18.89
N LEU A 22 9.45 -49.80 -17.75
CA LEU A 22 8.92 -49.28 -16.51
C LEU A 22 9.55 -47.89 -16.39
N ARG A 23 8.78 -46.82 -16.62
CA ARG A 23 9.20 -45.48 -16.21
C ARG A 23 9.45 -45.66 -14.70
N ALA A 24 10.73 -45.64 -14.32
CA ALA A 24 11.07 -45.53 -12.93
C ALA A 24 10.24 -44.34 -12.39
N SER A 25 9.39 -44.61 -11.42
CA SER A 25 8.70 -43.51 -10.71
C SER A 25 9.78 -42.59 -10.19
N ALA A 26 9.69 -41.29 -10.53
CA ALA A 26 10.64 -40.31 -10.08
C ALA A 26 10.82 -40.45 -8.54
N THR A 27 12.07 -40.51 -8.09
CA THR A 27 12.39 -40.65 -6.67
C THR A 27 12.45 -39.26 -6.04
N GLU A 28 11.28 -38.71 -5.78
CA GLU A 28 11.18 -37.40 -5.16
C GLU A 28 11.09 -37.55 -3.65
N VAL A 29 11.94 -36.83 -2.92
CA VAL A 29 12.01 -36.89 -1.45
C VAL A 29 11.99 -35.48 -0.87
N MET A 30 11.04 -35.25 0.02
CA MET A 30 11.08 -34.10 0.94
C MET A 30 11.59 -34.58 2.29
N CYS A 31 12.63 -33.93 2.77
CA CYS A 31 13.24 -34.20 4.07
C CYS A 31 12.91 -33.07 5.04
N ASP A 32 12.36 -33.41 6.22
CA ASP A 32 11.96 -32.46 7.26
C ASP A 32 13.04 -32.33 8.32
N THR A 33 13.66 -31.18 8.36
CA THR A 33 14.77 -30.89 9.31
C THR A 33 14.35 -30.86 10.77
N ALA A 34 13.06 -30.84 11.06
CA ALA A 34 12.58 -30.91 12.44
C ALA A 34 12.90 -32.23 13.14
N HIS A 35 13.10 -33.33 12.39
CA HIS A 35 13.35 -34.65 12.98
C HIS A 35 14.21 -35.57 12.11
N GLN A 36 14.57 -35.18 10.90
CA GLN A 36 15.37 -35.98 9.99
C GLN A 36 16.79 -35.40 9.81
N ASP A 37 17.77 -36.27 9.60
CA ASP A 37 19.12 -35.84 9.18
C ASP A 37 19.18 -35.72 7.65
N CYS A 38 18.73 -34.57 7.13
CA CYS A 38 18.77 -34.26 5.71
C CYS A 38 20.20 -34.03 5.20
N ARG A 39 21.13 -33.73 6.11
CA ARG A 39 22.54 -33.59 5.81
C ARG A 39 23.14 -34.96 5.38
N ALA A 40 22.80 -36.04 6.07
CA ALA A 40 23.24 -37.38 5.72
C ALA A 40 22.74 -37.81 4.33
N VAL A 41 21.49 -37.41 3.99
CA VAL A 41 20.95 -37.63 2.64
C VAL A 41 21.76 -36.88 1.60
N LEU A 42 22.06 -35.59 1.82
CA LEU A 42 22.87 -34.79 0.91
C LEU A 42 24.29 -35.35 0.76
N PHE A 43 24.94 -35.80 1.84
CA PHE A 43 26.23 -36.47 1.78
C PHE A 43 26.20 -37.73 0.89
N THR A 44 25.12 -38.52 0.97
CA THR A 44 24.94 -39.71 0.13
C THR A 44 24.91 -39.35 -1.36
N TYR A 45 24.21 -38.29 -1.77
CA TYR A 45 24.24 -37.83 -3.13
C TYR A 45 25.63 -37.35 -3.57
N ILE A 46 26.33 -36.57 -2.73
CA ILE A 46 27.68 -36.10 -3.05
C ILE A 46 28.61 -37.29 -3.23
N GLN A 47 28.67 -38.23 -2.27
CA GLN A 47 29.56 -39.38 -2.30
C GLN A 47 29.32 -40.32 -3.51
N ASN A 48 28.06 -40.44 -3.93
CA ASN A 48 27.67 -41.30 -5.04
C ASN A 48 27.81 -40.64 -6.40
N GLU A 49 28.02 -39.31 -6.49
CA GLU A 49 28.17 -38.63 -7.78
C GLU A 49 29.47 -39.08 -8.48
N ARG A 50 29.37 -39.35 -9.79
CA ARG A 50 30.45 -39.86 -10.63
C ARG A 50 30.73 -39.03 -11.89
N VAL A 51 29.81 -38.11 -12.22
CA VAL A 51 29.90 -37.32 -13.48
C VAL A 51 30.22 -35.87 -13.15
N SER A 52 29.29 -35.14 -12.50
CA SER A 52 29.57 -33.76 -12.14
C SER A 52 28.59 -33.21 -11.09
N ILE A 53 29.10 -32.26 -10.27
CA ILE A 53 28.34 -31.51 -9.29
C ILE A 53 28.38 -30.02 -9.65
N ASP A 54 27.23 -29.39 -9.79
CA ASP A 54 27.11 -27.93 -9.92
C ASP A 54 26.47 -27.38 -8.64
N VAL A 55 27.14 -26.43 -7.98
CA VAL A 55 26.71 -25.85 -6.70
C VAL A 55 26.44 -24.37 -6.88
N ALA A 56 25.24 -23.91 -6.54
CA ALA A 56 24.95 -22.49 -6.40
C ALA A 56 24.53 -22.21 -4.96
N MET A 57 25.21 -21.27 -4.29
CA MET A 57 25.02 -21.06 -2.86
C MET A 57 25.18 -19.59 -2.45
N TRP A 58 24.32 -19.15 -1.54
CA TRP A 58 24.51 -17.87 -0.85
C TRP A 58 25.71 -17.92 0.10
N PHE A 59 25.79 -18.96 0.93
CA PHE A 59 26.97 -19.25 1.74
C PHE A 59 27.03 -20.73 2.17
N MET A 60 28.24 -21.17 2.58
CA MET A 60 28.50 -22.49 3.13
C MET A 60 29.44 -22.38 4.32
N GLU A 61 28.99 -22.87 5.47
CA GLU A 61 29.78 -22.96 6.71
C GLU A 61 30.19 -24.40 7.05
N ASP A 62 29.48 -25.37 6.50
CA ASP A 62 29.70 -26.80 6.71
C ASP A 62 31.00 -27.28 6.05
N GLN A 63 32.06 -27.34 6.82
CA GLN A 63 33.40 -27.74 6.34
C GLN A 63 33.47 -29.21 5.94
N GLU A 64 32.66 -30.09 6.55
CA GLU A 64 32.63 -31.50 6.15
C GLU A 64 31.96 -31.65 4.78
N LEU A 65 30.88 -30.90 4.55
CA LEU A 65 30.22 -30.85 3.26
C LEU A 65 31.16 -30.31 2.17
N ALA A 66 31.91 -29.23 2.47
CA ALA A 66 32.93 -28.69 1.58
C ALA A 66 34.00 -29.72 1.25
N ASN A 67 34.52 -30.45 2.27
CA ASN A 67 35.49 -31.49 2.07
C ASN A 67 34.97 -32.69 1.27
N ALA A 68 33.69 -33.06 1.42
CA ALA A 68 33.06 -34.10 0.61
C ALA A 68 33.00 -33.71 -0.87
N ILE A 69 32.66 -32.44 -1.21
CA ILE A 69 32.68 -31.91 -2.58
C ILE A 69 34.12 -31.94 -3.14
N ILE A 70 35.12 -31.52 -2.36
CA ILE A 70 36.55 -31.56 -2.72
C ILE A 70 36.98 -32.99 -3.00
N ALA A 71 36.59 -33.96 -2.17
CA ALA A 71 36.89 -35.36 -2.36
C ALA A 71 36.32 -35.90 -3.71
N ARG A 72 35.15 -35.44 -4.13
CA ARG A 72 34.62 -35.79 -5.46
C ARG A 72 35.44 -35.21 -6.59
N LYS A 73 35.83 -33.93 -6.51
CA LYS A 73 36.73 -33.30 -7.47
C LYS A 73 38.04 -34.06 -7.57
N ASN A 74 38.66 -34.44 -6.45
CA ASN A 74 39.90 -35.20 -6.43
C ASN A 74 39.75 -36.63 -6.98
N ALA A 75 38.53 -37.17 -6.95
CA ALA A 75 38.19 -38.45 -7.56
C ALA A 75 37.85 -38.32 -9.07
N GLY A 76 38.06 -37.14 -9.68
CA GLY A 76 37.83 -36.89 -11.10
C GLY A 76 36.43 -36.44 -11.48
N VAL A 77 35.54 -36.20 -10.49
CA VAL A 77 34.21 -35.63 -10.77
C VAL A 77 34.35 -34.17 -11.12
N ALA A 78 33.71 -33.71 -12.20
CA ALA A 78 33.69 -32.30 -12.59
C ALA A 78 32.85 -31.48 -11.59
N VAL A 79 33.42 -30.44 -10.98
CA VAL A 79 32.72 -29.58 -10.02
C VAL A 79 32.80 -28.14 -10.47
N ARG A 80 31.68 -27.41 -10.39
CA ARG A 80 31.61 -25.96 -10.63
C ARG A 80 30.82 -25.30 -9.51
N LEU A 81 31.24 -24.09 -9.09
CA LEU A 81 30.57 -23.34 -8.04
C LEU A 81 30.22 -21.92 -8.48
N LEU A 82 28.97 -21.54 -8.26
CA LEU A 82 28.51 -20.16 -8.26
C LEU A 82 28.37 -19.70 -6.82
N VAL A 83 29.07 -18.63 -6.44
CA VAL A 83 29.19 -18.15 -5.05
C VAL A 83 28.91 -16.66 -4.93
N ASP A 84 28.62 -16.19 -3.73
CA ASP A 84 28.48 -14.76 -3.43
C ASP A 84 29.31 -14.35 -2.21
N PRO A 85 30.54 -13.81 -2.39
CA PRO A 85 31.44 -13.47 -1.30
C PRO A 85 30.97 -12.27 -0.46
N ARG A 86 29.91 -11.55 -0.86
CA ARG A 86 29.36 -10.43 -0.07
C ARG A 86 28.89 -10.87 1.31
N ARG A 87 28.61 -12.17 1.50
CA ARG A 87 28.24 -12.74 2.80
C ARG A 87 29.40 -12.90 3.76
N ASN A 88 30.66 -12.87 3.30
CA ASN A 88 31.85 -13.16 4.12
C ASN A 88 31.98 -12.30 5.39
N ASN A 89 31.54 -11.04 5.35
CA ASN A 89 31.61 -10.14 6.49
C ASN A 89 30.64 -10.54 7.61
N GLU A 90 29.48 -11.07 7.28
CA GLU A 90 28.46 -11.46 8.26
C GLU A 90 28.55 -12.94 8.63
N THR A 91 29.23 -13.74 7.80
CA THR A 91 29.43 -15.18 7.98
C THR A 91 30.90 -15.50 7.67
N PRO A 92 31.83 -15.27 8.62
CA PRO A 92 33.28 -15.45 8.39
C PRO A 92 33.67 -16.86 7.92
N MET A 93 32.96 -17.90 8.37
CA MET A 93 33.21 -19.28 7.92
C MET A 93 32.95 -19.47 6.44
N ASN A 94 32.13 -18.66 5.80
CA ASN A 94 32.00 -18.69 4.34
C ASN A 94 33.30 -18.31 3.64
N ALA A 95 34.00 -17.29 4.12
CA ALA A 95 35.31 -16.90 3.59
C ALA A 95 36.33 -18.06 3.71
N VAL A 96 36.30 -18.75 4.83
CA VAL A 96 37.16 -19.95 5.06
C VAL A 96 36.81 -21.05 4.04
N THR A 97 35.54 -21.30 3.81
CA THR A 97 35.08 -22.29 2.85
C THR A 97 35.46 -21.92 1.41
N LEU A 98 35.28 -20.65 1.01
CA LEU A 98 35.67 -20.20 -0.32
C LEU A 98 37.17 -20.30 -0.55
N ASP A 99 37.98 -19.95 0.44
CA ASP A 99 39.45 -20.11 0.39
C ASP A 99 39.86 -21.60 0.31
N LEU A 100 39.19 -22.49 1.06
CA LEU A 100 39.38 -23.92 0.99
C LEU A 100 39.12 -24.47 -0.42
N PHE A 101 37.99 -24.07 -1.03
CA PHE A 101 37.62 -24.43 -2.40
C PHE A 101 38.67 -23.90 -3.40
N GLN A 102 39.09 -22.65 -3.25
CA GLN A 102 40.08 -22.04 -4.14
C GLN A 102 41.40 -22.82 -4.12
N ARG A 103 41.93 -23.10 -2.93
CA ARG A 103 43.21 -23.86 -2.75
C ARG A 103 43.08 -25.30 -3.22
N SER A 104 41.89 -25.87 -3.17
CA SER A 104 41.62 -27.22 -3.65
C SER A 104 41.43 -27.27 -5.18
N GLY A 105 41.56 -26.14 -5.86
CA GLY A 105 41.48 -26.05 -7.33
C GLY A 105 40.08 -26.21 -7.90
N LEU A 106 39.03 -25.87 -7.15
CA LEU A 106 37.69 -25.92 -7.67
C LEU A 106 37.38 -24.68 -8.55
N PRO A 107 36.79 -24.85 -9.72
CA PRO A 107 36.33 -23.75 -10.56
C PRO A 107 35.19 -22.97 -9.89
N MET A 108 35.38 -21.65 -9.71
CA MET A 108 34.43 -20.78 -9.06
C MET A 108 34.19 -19.49 -9.83
N ARG A 109 32.93 -19.10 -9.96
CA ARG A 109 32.54 -17.75 -10.36
C ARG A 109 31.68 -17.10 -9.27
N TYR A 110 31.77 -15.79 -9.15
CA TYR A 110 31.04 -15.06 -8.12
C TYR A 110 30.12 -14.00 -8.70
N LYS A 111 28.99 -13.82 -8.04
CA LYS A 111 28.05 -12.76 -8.40
C LYS A 111 28.56 -11.41 -7.88
N PHE A 112 28.82 -10.46 -8.77
CA PHE A 112 29.31 -9.14 -8.43
C PHE A 112 28.30 -8.02 -8.64
N ALA A 113 27.37 -8.18 -9.59
CA ALA A 113 26.41 -7.15 -9.96
C ALA A 113 24.99 -7.47 -9.48
N GLY A 114 24.19 -6.41 -9.21
CA GLY A 114 22.79 -6.49 -8.80
C GLY A 114 22.60 -7.09 -7.40
N GLY A 115 21.39 -7.59 -7.11
CA GLY A 115 21.04 -8.24 -5.86
C GLY A 115 21.88 -9.47 -5.54
N ILE A 116 21.80 -9.96 -4.30
CA ILE A 116 22.56 -11.14 -3.87
C ILE A 116 22.13 -12.41 -4.63
N MET A 117 23.05 -13.39 -4.69
CA MET A 117 22.73 -14.73 -5.16
C MET A 117 22.16 -15.54 -3.99
N HIS A 118 20.86 -15.53 -3.83
CA HIS A 118 20.20 -16.24 -2.73
C HIS A 118 19.79 -17.67 -3.09
N TRP A 119 20.34 -18.24 -4.16
CA TRP A 119 20.17 -19.63 -4.55
C TRP A 119 20.82 -20.57 -3.54
N LYS A 120 20.24 -21.76 -3.35
CA LYS A 120 20.74 -22.87 -2.55
C LYS A 120 20.34 -24.17 -3.22
N TYR A 121 21.18 -24.62 -4.17
CA TYR A 121 20.96 -25.90 -4.84
C TYR A 121 22.26 -26.58 -5.23
N MET A 122 22.20 -27.91 -5.35
CA MET A 122 23.23 -28.76 -5.93
C MET A 122 22.62 -29.65 -6.98
N ILE A 123 23.26 -29.74 -8.15
CA ILE A 123 22.86 -30.63 -9.24
C ILE A 123 23.85 -31.78 -9.31
N PHE A 124 23.35 -33.00 -9.17
CA PHE A 124 24.09 -34.26 -9.27
C PHE A 124 23.80 -34.85 -10.66
N ASN A 125 24.65 -34.51 -11.64
CA ASN A 125 24.34 -34.78 -13.03
C ASN A 125 24.40 -36.28 -13.38
N GLY A 126 25.29 -37.07 -12.75
CA GLY A 126 25.37 -38.52 -12.97
C GLY A 126 24.21 -39.28 -12.37
N GLN A 127 23.66 -38.74 -11.27
CA GLN A 127 22.47 -39.29 -10.61
C GLN A 127 21.15 -38.70 -11.12
N ASN A 128 21.24 -37.73 -12.06
CA ASN A 128 20.09 -37.01 -12.59
C ASN A 128 19.17 -36.50 -11.47
N THR A 129 19.75 -35.82 -10.48
CA THR A 129 19.04 -35.31 -9.30
C THR A 129 19.45 -33.87 -9.00
N VAL A 130 18.51 -33.06 -8.54
CA VAL A 130 18.77 -31.75 -7.95
C VAL A 130 18.28 -31.72 -6.52
N GLN A 131 19.16 -31.26 -5.62
CA GLN A 131 18.76 -30.85 -4.27
C GLN A 131 18.58 -29.34 -4.26
N TRP A 132 17.49 -28.86 -3.69
CA TRP A 132 17.28 -27.44 -3.48
C TRP A 132 16.32 -27.17 -2.31
N SER A 133 16.41 -25.97 -1.72
CA SER A 133 15.61 -25.55 -0.58
C SER A 133 15.82 -24.07 -0.28
N ALA A 134 15.28 -23.60 0.85
CA ALA A 134 15.65 -22.31 1.41
C ALA A 134 16.90 -22.37 2.29
N ALA A 135 17.33 -23.57 2.72
CA ALA A 135 18.43 -23.82 3.63
C ALA A 135 19.80 -23.39 3.09
N ASN A 136 20.55 -22.62 3.85
CA ASN A 136 21.96 -22.40 3.59
C ASN A 136 22.79 -23.61 4.00
N TYR A 137 23.97 -23.79 3.43
CA TYR A 137 24.81 -24.97 3.68
C TYR A 137 25.61 -24.83 4.99
N SER A 138 24.87 -24.96 6.10
CA SER A 138 25.40 -25.12 7.46
C SER A 138 24.75 -26.33 8.09
N ASP A 139 25.45 -27.03 9.02
CA ASP A 139 24.94 -28.30 9.55
C ASP A 139 23.59 -28.16 10.26
N TYR A 140 23.39 -27.08 11.00
CA TYR A 140 22.16 -26.79 11.75
C TYR A 140 20.95 -26.42 10.85
N TYR A 141 21.16 -26.18 9.53
CA TYR A 141 20.06 -26.03 8.59
C TYR A 141 19.57 -27.37 8.03
N PHE A 142 20.34 -28.44 8.16
CA PHE A 142 20.05 -29.72 7.51
C PHE A 142 19.71 -30.85 8.48
N LYS A 143 19.96 -30.67 9.79
CA LYS A 143 19.60 -31.66 10.80
C LYS A 143 19.20 -30.96 12.09
N PRO A 144 18.33 -31.57 12.92
CA PRO A 144 17.99 -31.01 14.21
C PRO A 144 19.15 -31.20 15.18
N ILE A 145 19.36 -30.24 16.08
CA ILE A 145 20.16 -30.43 17.28
C ILE A 145 19.38 -31.34 18.25
N SER A 146 18.10 -31.13 18.36
CA SER A 146 17.18 -32.01 19.11
C SER A 146 15.82 -32.03 18.38
N PRO A 147 15.30 -33.20 17.99
CA PRO A 147 14.08 -33.31 17.23
C PRO A 147 12.90 -32.55 17.87
N TYR A 148 12.19 -31.79 17.04
CA TYR A 148 11.02 -30.96 17.35
C TYR A 148 11.22 -29.86 18.39
N THR A 149 12.36 -29.81 19.07
CA THR A 149 12.63 -28.88 20.18
C THR A 149 13.74 -27.87 19.87
N ASN A 150 14.75 -28.25 19.05
CA ASN A 150 15.83 -27.37 18.63
C ASN A 150 16.27 -27.73 17.20
N TYR A 151 15.79 -26.96 16.23
CA TYR A 151 16.07 -27.17 14.81
C TYR A 151 15.87 -25.89 14.02
N THR A 152 16.49 -25.81 12.84
CA THR A 152 16.11 -24.81 11.84
C THR A 152 15.00 -25.39 11.01
N ASP A 153 13.84 -24.74 11.00
CA ASP A 153 12.65 -25.22 10.28
C ASP A 153 12.84 -25.04 8.78
N GLU A 154 13.04 -26.16 8.09
CA GLU A 154 13.26 -26.24 6.65
C GLU A 154 12.66 -27.53 6.07
N GLY A 155 12.31 -27.46 4.79
CA GLY A 155 12.07 -28.64 3.95
C GLY A 155 13.19 -28.72 2.90
N ILE A 156 13.88 -29.85 2.83
CA ILE A 156 14.93 -30.09 1.83
C ILE A 156 14.39 -31.00 0.74
N TYR A 157 14.35 -30.51 -0.48
CA TYR A 157 13.80 -31.26 -1.61
C TYR A 157 14.90 -31.85 -2.49
N PHE A 158 14.78 -33.16 -2.75
CA PHE A 158 15.59 -33.92 -3.68
C PHE A 158 14.65 -34.44 -4.77
N THR A 159 14.93 -34.15 -6.04
CA THR A 159 14.06 -34.60 -7.13
C THR A 159 14.84 -35.01 -8.36
N ASP A 160 14.38 -36.08 -9.00
CA ASP A 160 14.80 -36.56 -10.31
C ASP A 160 13.78 -36.16 -11.40
N ASP A 161 12.85 -35.24 -11.12
CA ASP A 161 11.95 -34.66 -12.13
C ASP A 161 12.76 -33.92 -13.18
N ALA A 162 12.73 -34.45 -14.39
CA ALA A 162 13.57 -33.96 -15.49
C ALA A 162 13.30 -32.50 -15.86
N ALA A 163 12.05 -32.02 -15.75
CA ALA A 163 11.69 -30.64 -16.06
C ALA A 163 12.28 -29.67 -15.02
N VAL A 164 12.20 -30.04 -13.74
CA VAL A 164 12.78 -29.27 -12.62
C VAL A 164 14.32 -29.26 -12.74
N ILE A 165 14.96 -30.40 -12.92
CA ILE A 165 16.42 -30.50 -13.05
C ILE A 165 16.91 -29.67 -14.23
N ASN A 166 16.26 -29.78 -15.40
CA ASN A 166 16.65 -29.05 -16.60
C ASN A 166 16.50 -27.55 -16.43
N SER A 167 15.51 -27.10 -15.63
CA SER A 167 15.38 -25.69 -15.26
C SER A 167 16.60 -25.19 -14.48
N PHE A 168 17.03 -25.94 -13.47
CA PHE A 168 18.22 -25.59 -12.70
C PHE A 168 19.51 -25.68 -13.53
N ARG A 169 19.67 -26.72 -14.36
CA ARG A 169 20.79 -26.84 -15.30
C ARG A 169 20.88 -25.63 -16.21
N ARG A 170 19.76 -25.23 -16.81
CA ARG A 170 19.69 -24.05 -17.67
C ARG A 170 20.12 -22.80 -16.94
N LYS A 171 19.55 -22.57 -15.76
CA LYS A 171 19.87 -21.36 -14.96
C LYS A 171 21.32 -21.33 -14.47
N PHE A 172 21.87 -22.49 -14.11
CA PHE A 172 23.27 -22.59 -13.75
C PHE A 172 24.19 -22.25 -14.92
N ASP A 173 23.96 -22.86 -16.08
CA ASP A 173 24.82 -22.67 -17.26
C ASP A 173 24.66 -21.25 -17.84
N ASP A 174 23.45 -20.68 -17.90
CA ASP A 174 23.23 -19.28 -18.27
C ASP A 174 24.06 -18.34 -17.37
N SER A 175 24.03 -18.57 -16.05
CA SER A 175 24.80 -17.76 -15.10
C SER A 175 26.32 -18.03 -15.17
N TRP A 176 26.72 -19.26 -15.50
CA TRP A 176 28.13 -19.60 -15.66
C TRP A 176 28.79 -18.86 -16.80
N VAL A 177 28.08 -18.59 -17.88
CA VAL A 177 28.60 -17.87 -19.07
C VAL A 177 28.34 -16.37 -19.03
N ASP A 178 27.41 -15.90 -18.21
CA ASP A 178 27.07 -14.49 -18.09
C ASP A 178 28.18 -13.69 -17.42
N THR A 179 28.92 -12.94 -18.21
CA THR A 179 30.01 -12.08 -17.73
C THR A 179 29.56 -10.70 -17.28
N SER A 180 28.29 -10.36 -17.50
CA SER A 180 27.73 -9.08 -17.06
C SER A 180 27.33 -9.09 -15.57
N VAL A 181 27.08 -10.27 -15.01
CA VAL A 181 26.64 -10.46 -13.61
C VAL A 181 27.62 -11.28 -12.79
N PHE A 182 28.33 -12.23 -13.41
CA PHE A 182 29.27 -13.12 -12.75
C PHE A 182 30.69 -12.92 -13.26
N ALA A 183 31.63 -12.73 -12.33
CA ALA A 183 33.05 -12.66 -12.60
C ALA A 183 33.78 -13.94 -12.16
N ASN A 184 34.99 -14.11 -12.66
CA ASN A 184 35.85 -15.21 -12.27
C ASN A 184 36.32 -15.03 -10.81
N TYR A 185 36.12 -16.02 -9.97
CA TYR A 185 36.63 -16.04 -8.61
C TYR A 185 37.96 -16.78 -8.53
N ALA A 186 37.96 -18.04 -8.92
CA ALA A 186 39.18 -18.88 -8.94
C ALA A 186 39.08 -20.07 -9.90
N ASN A 187 40.21 -20.57 -10.37
CA ASN A 187 40.40 -21.86 -11.00
C ASN A 187 39.53 -22.15 -12.23
N ILE A 188 39.14 -21.14 -13.00
CA ILE A 188 38.21 -21.32 -14.12
C ILE A 188 38.86 -21.69 -15.45
N SER A 189 40.22 -21.67 -15.54
CA SER A 189 40.96 -22.02 -16.79
C SER A 189 40.67 -23.47 -17.17
N ASN A 190 40.32 -23.67 -18.45
CA ASN A 190 39.97 -24.96 -19.02
C ASN A 190 38.74 -25.68 -18.42
N THR A 191 37.90 -24.97 -17.64
CA THR A 191 36.65 -25.56 -17.18
C THR A 191 35.67 -25.74 -18.34
N PRO A 192 35.20 -26.97 -18.62
CA PRO A 192 34.23 -27.19 -19.68
C PRO A 192 32.94 -26.37 -19.41
N VAL A 193 32.53 -25.59 -20.37
CA VAL A 193 31.21 -24.94 -20.35
C VAL A 193 30.21 -25.90 -21.00
N ARG A 194 29.21 -26.29 -20.24
CA ARG A 194 28.07 -27.03 -20.79
C ARG A 194 27.02 -26.04 -21.22
N SER A 195 26.31 -26.41 -22.30
CA SER A 195 25.18 -25.62 -22.75
C SER A 195 23.97 -26.55 -22.88
N TYR A 196 22.83 -26.10 -22.42
CA TYR A 196 21.55 -26.76 -22.59
C TYR A 196 20.58 -25.91 -23.44
N PRO A 197 20.93 -25.62 -24.72
CA PRO A 197 20.14 -24.66 -25.50
C PRO A 197 18.71 -25.11 -25.79
N LEU A 198 18.44 -26.41 -25.69
CA LEU A 198 17.11 -27.00 -25.86
C LEU A 198 16.32 -27.11 -24.56
N TYR A 199 16.93 -26.82 -23.40
CA TYR A 199 16.23 -26.86 -22.11
C TYR A 199 15.50 -25.55 -21.87
N SER A 200 14.21 -25.65 -21.64
CA SER A 200 13.37 -24.55 -21.21
C SER A 200 13.24 -24.57 -19.68
N VAL A 201 12.98 -23.42 -19.09
CA VAL A 201 12.55 -23.36 -17.70
C VAL A 201 11.12 -23.89 -17.63
N ASP A 202 10.87 -24.85 -16.72
CA ASP A 202 9.53 -25.37 -16.47
C ASP A 202 8.62 -24.24 -15.96
N PRO A 203 7.40 -24.09 -16.48
CA PRO A 203 6.51 -22.99 -16.07
C PRO A 203 6.07 -23.05 -14.60
N THR A 204 6.25 -24.19 -13.91
CA THR A 204 6.03 -24.30 -12.47
C THR A 204 7.18 -23.74 -11.63
N MET A 205 8.37 -23.57 -12.25
CA MET A 205 9.51 -22.90 -11.63
C MET A 205 9.46 -21.38 -11.86
N SER A 206 9.78 -20.61 -10.86
CA SER A 206 9.98 -19.16 -10.94
C SER A 206 11.40 -18.83 -10.48
N PHE A 207 12.13 -18.09 -11.32
CA PHE A 207 13.47 -17.62 -11.00
C PHE A 207 13.48 -16.09 -11.00
N VAL A 208 13.71 -15.50 -9.83
CA VAL A 208 13.94 -14.06 -9.70
C VAL A 208 15.39 -13.77 -10.14
N PRO A 209 15.68 -12.65 -10.83
CA PRO A 209 14.80 -11.53 -11.19
C PRO A 209 14.06 -11.69 -12.55
N ALA A 210 14.11 -12.84 -13.20
CA ALA A 210 13.44 -13.05 -14.48
C ALA A 210 11.90 -12.97 -14.36
N GLU A 211 11.36 -13.17 -13.16
CA GLU A 211 9.94 -13.06 -12.86
C GLU A 211 9.79 -12.41 -11.47
N ASP A 212 8.78 -11.53 -11.30
CA ASP A 212 8.43 -10.96 -9.99
C ASP A 212 7.62 -11.98 -9.17
N PHE A 213 8.22 -12.47 -8.09
CA PHE A 213 7.64 -13.51 -7.25
C PHE A 213 6.35 -13.08 -6.56
N ALA A 214 6.29 -11.82 -6.08
CA ALA A 214 5.10 -11.32 -5.40
C ALA A 214 3.91 -11.21 -6.35
N THR A 215 4.12 -10.72 -7.57
CA THR A 215 3.05 -10.60 -8.58
C THR A 215 2.40 -11.95 -8.86
N ARG A 216 3.21 -12.99 -9.10
CA ARG A 216 2.69 -14.34 -9.32
C ARG A 216 1.98 -14.91 -8.11
N SER A 217 2.56 -14.77 -6.92
CA SER A 217 2.00 -15.28 -5.67
C SER A 217 0.68 -14.61 -5.32
N VAL A 218 0.61 -13.28 -5.41
CA VAL A 218 -0.58 -12.49 -5.08
C VAL A 218 -1.75 -12.82 -6.02
N ALA A 219 -1.48 -13.01 -7.31
CA ALA A 219 -2.49 -13.42 -8.27
C ALA A 219 -3.13 -14.79 -7.91
N LEU A 220 -2.38 -15.67 -7.24
CA LEU A 220 -2.90 -16.94 -6.72
C LEU A 220 -3.69 -16.77 -5.42
N TYR A 221 -3.23 -15.88 -4.50
CA TYR A 221 -3.99 -15.56 -3.28
C TYR A 221 -5.37 -14.98 -3.62
N ASP A 222 -5.44 -14.12 -4.65
CA ASP A 222 -6.69 -13.50 -5.06
C ASP A 222 -7.70 -14.51 -5.67
N LYS A 223 -7.22 -15.66 -6.17
CA LYS A 223 -8.04 -16.77 -6.68
C LYS A 223 -8.45 -17.77 -5.61
N GLU A 224 -7.79 -17.77 -4.44
CA GLU A 224 -8.08 -18.76 -3.40
C GLU A 224 -9.43 -18.51 -2.75
N THR A 225 -10.17 -19.61 -2.51
CA THR A 225 -11.55 -19.57 -1.98
C THR A 225 -11.79 -20.42 -0.74
N GLN A 226 -10.82 -21.27 -0.33
CA GLN A 226 -10.99 -22.18 0.80
C GLN A 226 -10.13 -21.83 2.00
N LEU A 227 -8.79 -21.82 1.85
CA LEU A 227 -7.85 -21.62 2.95
C LEU A 227 -6.46 -21.29 2.39
N ILE A 228 -5.75 -20.38 3.04
CA ILE A 228 -4.33 -20.11 2.76
C ILE A 228 -3.52 -20.41 4.03
N ASP A 229 -2.53 -21.29 3.93
CA ASP A 229 -1.54 -21.54 4.99
C ASP A 229 -0.17 -21.05 4.55
N VAL A 230 0.53 -20.37 5.44
CA VAL A 230 1.83 -19.76 5.17
C VAL A 230 2.82 -20.07 6.28
N ILE A 231 4.03 -20.52 5.89
CA ILE A 231 5.21 -20.45 6.75
C ILE A 231 6.18 -19.46 6.10
N MET A 232 6.57 -18.41 6.82
CA MET A 232 7.41 -17.36 6.25
C MET A 232 8.35 -16.74 7.27
N TYR A 233 9.65 -16.76 6.93
CA TYR A 233 10.73 -16.24 7.78
C TYR A 233 10.72 -14.72 7.88
N LYS A 234 10.63 -14.01 6.73
CA LYS A 234 10.72 -12.55 6.66
C LYS A 234 9.58 -11.96 5.81
N ILE A 235 8.83 -11.03 6.41
CA ILE A 235 7.62 -10.43 5.82
C ILE A 235 7.74 -8.90 5.94
N THR A 236 8.36 -8.25 4.97
CA THR A 236 8.51 -6.78 4.96
C THR A 236 7.83 -6.13 3.75
N GLU A 237 7.57 -6.89 2.72
CA GLU A 237 6.97 -6.44 1.47
C GLU A 237 5.44 -6.41 1.58
N PRO A 238 4.79 -5.27 1.29
CA PRO A 238 3.35 -5.10 1.53
C PRO A 238 2.44 -5.93 0.64
N ARG A 239 2.81 -6.24 -0.62
CA ARG A 239 1.94 -6.91 -1.59
C ARG A 239 1.45 -8.27 -1.10
N HIS A 240 2.33 -9.07 -0.47
CA HIS A 240 1.94 -10.35 0.11
C HIS A 240 0.96 -10.16 1.27
N ALA A 241 1.27 -9.26 2.22
CA ALA A 241 0.38 -8.97 3.34
C ALA A 241 -0.98 -8.45 2.85
N ASP A 242 -1.00 -7.56 1.86
CA ASP A 242 -2.23 -7.03 1.26
C ASP A 242 -3.05 -8.13 0.57
N GLY A 243 -2.40 -9.06 -0.12
CA GLY A 243 -3.04 -10.21 -0.74
C GLY A 243 -3.75 -11.11 0.28
N LEU A 244 -3.07 -11.42 1.39
CA LEU A 244 -3.67 -12.19 2.49
C LEU A 244 -4.82 -11.44 3.19
N ILE A 245 -4.66 -10.13 3.41
CA ILE A 245 -5.72 -9.27 3.96
C ILE A 245 -6.95 -9.27 3.05
N ARG A 246 -6.75 -9.19 1.72
CA ARG A 246 -7.88 -9.30 0.77
C ARG A 246 -8.55 -10.67 0.83
N ALA A 247 -7.78 -11.75 0.99
CA ALA A 247 -8.34 -13.09 1.15
C ALA A 247 -9.25 -13.17 2.38
N VAL A 248 -8.78 -12.70 3.54
CA VAL A 248 -9.61 -12.65 4.76
C VAL A 248 -10.87 -11.80 4.56
N ARG A 249 -10.77 -10.65 3.90
CA ARG A 249 -11.93 -9.80 3.60
C ARG A 249 -12.96 -10.46 2.67
N ARG A 250 -12.54 -11.42 1.85
CA ARG A 250 -13.44 -12.27 1.04
C ARG A 250 -14.05 -13.43 1.84
N GLY A 251 -13.67 -13.60 3.11
CA GLY A 251 -14.12 -14.70 3.96
C GLY A 251 -13.24 -15.95 3.87
N VAL A 252 -12.09 -15.89 3.20
CA VAL A 252 -11.14 -16.99 3.11
C VAL A 252 -10.29 -17.00 4.38
N PRO A 253 -10.27 -18.07 5.17
CA PRO A 253 -9.38 -18.20 6.31
C PRO A 253 -7.91 -18.14 5.87
N VAL A 254 -7.08 -17.47 6.67
CA VAL A 254 -5.63 -17.38 6.45
C VAL A 254 -4.91 -17.68 7.75
N ARG A 255 -3.95 -18.62 7.71
CA ARG A 255 -3.09 -18.97 8.84
C ARG A 255 -1.63 -18.76 8.49
N VAL A 256 -0.89 -18.12 9.38
CA VAL A 256 0.54 -17.77 9.17
C VAL A 256 1.37 -18.24 10.36
N ILE A 257 2.47 -18.96 10.09
CA ILE A 257 3.52 -19.23 11.06
C ILE A 257 4.73 -18.35 10.68
N THR A 258 5.25 -17.56 11.62
CA THR A 258 6.33 -16.62 11.37
C THR A 258 7.42 -16.65 12.46
N GLU A 259 8.56 -16.04 12.13
CA GLU A 259 9.75 -15.98 13.00
C GLU A 259 9.63 -14.83 14.01
N PRO A 260 9.57 -15.10 15.33
CA PRO A 260 9.39 -14.07 16.35
C PRO A 260 10.58 -13.10 16.43
N GLU A 261 11.81 -13.56 16.15
CA GLU A 261 13.00 -12.69 16.19
C GLU A 261 13.00 -11.64 15.07
N ARG A 262 12.22 -11.85 14.01
CA ARG A 262 12.05 -10.88 12.93
C ARG A 262 10.99 -9.84 13.24
N TYR A 263 10.00 -10.19 14.05
CA TYR A 263 8.87 -9.30 14.37
C TYR A 263 9.31 -7.99 15.02
N ARG A 264 10.30 -8.01 15.93
CA ARG A 264 10.82 -6.81 16.63
C ARG A 264 12.31 -6.58 16.37
N ASN A 265 12.78 -6.91 15.17
CA ASN A 265 14.14 -6.64 14.76
C ASN A 265 14.29 -5.19 14.28
N PRO A 266 15.12 -4.33 14.94
CA PRO A 266 15.27 -2.93 14.56
C PRO A 266 15.78 -2.71 13.13
N ALA A 267 16.54 -3.68 12.58
CA ALA A 267 16.99 -3.63 11.19
C ALA A 267 15.87 -3.91 10.17
N ASN A 268 14.68 -4.34 10.62
CA ASN A 268 13.55 -4.72 9.76
C ASN A 268 12.22 -4.24 10.34
N VAL A 269 12.12 -2.97 10.62
CA VAL A 269 10.92 -2.36 11.28
C VAL A 269 9.60 -2.66 10.57
N TRP A 270 9.64 -2.84 9.24
CA TRP A 270 8.46 -3.13 8.44
C TRP A 270 7.87 -4.52 8.66
N GLN A 271 8.65 -5.48 9.18
CA GLN A 271 8.11 -6.79 9.56
C GLN A 271 6.98 -6.66 10.60
N ALA A 272 7.22 -5.89 11.67
CA ALA A 272 6.22 -5.64 12.70
C ALA A 272 4.96 -4.99 12.11
N TYR A 273 5.15 -4.04 11.22
CA TYR A 273 4.04 -3.36 10.56
C TYR A 273 3.16 -4.31 9.75
N GLN A 274 3.77 -5.15 8.90
CA GLN A 274 2.98 -6.07 8.06
C GLN A 274 2.29 -7.15 8.90
N VAL A 275 2.99 -7.72 9.88
CA VAL A 275 2.42 -8.74 10.77
C VAL A 275 1.26 -8.18 11.60
N ASP A 276 1.41 -6.96 12.15
CA ASP A 276 0.37 -6.26 12.90
C ASP A 276 -0.86 -5.95 12.03
N ARG A 277 -0.66 -5.54 10.77
CA ARG A 277 -1.76 -5.30 9.81
C ARG A 277 -2.53 -6.57 9.47
N MET A 278 -1.82 -7.67 9.22
CA MET A 278 -2.44 -8.98 8.97
C MET A 278 -3.25 -9.44 10.18
N TYR A 279 -2.69 -9.31 11.39
CA TYR A 279 -3.39 -9.64 12.63
C TYR A 279 -4.68 -8.83 12.80
N MET A 280 -4.63 -7.51 12.59
CA MET A 280 -5.81 -6.64 12.68
C MET A 280 -6.88 -6.93 11.63
N ALA A 281 -6.48 -7.47 10.49
CA ALA A 281 -7.41 -7.89 9.44
C ALA A 281 -8.08 -9.26 9.73
N GLY A 282 -7.63 -9.99 10.77
CA GLY A 282 -8.17 -11.30 11.13
C GLY A 282 -7.38 -12.50 10.61
N VAL A 283 -6.16 -12.28 10.07
CA VAL A 283 -5.23 -13.38 9.80
C VAL A 283 -4.86 -14.05 11.12
N GLN A 284 -4.98 -15.37 11.17
CA GLN A 284 -4.56 -16.17 12.32
C GLN A 284 -3.05 -16.33 12.28
N ILE A 285 -2.35 -15.89 13.32
CA ILE A 285 -0.88 -15.89 13.34
C ILE A 285 -0.36 -16.68 14.53
N ARG A 286 0.66 -17.48 14.28
CA ARG A 286 1.46 -18.14 15.31
C ARG A 286 2.93 -17.81 15.08
N ASN A 287 3.68 -17.75 16.17
CA ASN A 287 5.14 -17.64 16.16
C ASN A 287 5.78 -19.02 16.33
N ARG A 288 6.96 -19.23 15.75
CA ARG A 288 7.86 -20.31 16.17
C ARG A 288 8.04 -20.25 17.69
N ALA A 289 7.97 -21.41 18.35
CA ALA A 289 8.19 -21.52 19.79
C ALA A 289 9.40 -22.41 20.16
N HIS A 290 9.80 -23.35 19.30
CA HIS A 290 10.99 -24.20 19.51
C HIS A 290 12.29 -23.37 19.45
N GLN A 291 13.42 -23.89 19.93
CA GLN A 291 14.74 -23.32 19.74
C GLN A 291 15.19 -23.45 18.27
N GLY A 292 16.11 -22.57 17.84
CA GLY A 292 16.57 -22.47 16.46
C GLY A 292 15.78 -21.44 15.67
N PHE A 293 15.60 -21.63 14.36
CA PHE A 293 14.97 -20.66 13.45
C PHE A 293 13.80 -21.25 12.68
N LEU A 294 12.80 -20.45 12.39
CA LEU A 294 11.87 -20.72 11.32
C LEU A 294 12.46 -20.12 10.04
N HIS A 295 12.91 -20.95 9.10
CA HIS A 295 13.51 -20.46 7.86
C HIS A 295 12.82 -20.95 6.60
N GLN A 296 11.87 -21.86 6.69
CA GLN A 296 11.01 -22.32 5.59
C GLN A 296 10.23 -21.15 4.96
N LYS A 297 10.02 -21.24 3.65
CA LYS A 297 9.18 -20.33 2.89
C LYS A 297 8.23 -21.14 2.04
N SER A 298 6.99 -21.27 2.54
CA SER A 298 5.96 -22.03 1.85
C SER A 298 4.58 -21.40 1.98
N THR A 299 3.76 -21.60 0.96
CA THR A 299 2.35 -21.19 0.94
C THR A 299 1.52 -22.33 0.35
N LEU A 300 0.42 -22.69 1.00
CA LEU A 300 -0.56 -23.67 0.55
C LEU A 300 -1.85 -22.95 0.17
N LEU A 301 -2.36 -23.26 -1.01
CA LEU A 301 -3.59 -22.72 -1.58
C LEU A 301 -4.57 -23.89 -1.80
N TYR A 302 -5.53 -24.01 -0.90
CA TYR A 302 -6.33 -25.23 -0.75
C TYR A 302 -7.31 -25.48 -1.89
N SER A 303 -8.05 -24.47 -2.35
CA SER A 303 -8.98 -24.65 -3.48
C SER A 303 -8.27 -24.92 -4.80
N GLN A 304 -6.99 -24.56 -4.89
CA GLN A 304 -6.15 -24.76 -6.06
C GLN A 304 -5.29 -26.03 -5.94
N ALA A 305 -5.28 -26.69 -4.76
CA ALA A 305 -4.37 -27.77 -4.41
C ALA A 305 -2.91 -27.46 -4.77
N LEU A 306 -2.47 -26.20 -4.54
CA LEU A 306 -1.20 -25.68 -5.02
C LEU A 306 -0.28 -25.34 -3.85
N THR A 307 0.98 -25.76 -3.97
CA THR A 307 2.04 -25.40 -3.04
C THR A 307 3.00 -24.44 -3.72
N VAL A 308 3.33 -23.33 -3.04
CA VAL A 308 4.45 -22.46 -3.39
C VAL A 308 5.55 -22.71 -2.37
N PHE A 309 6.76 -23.06 -2.84
CA PHE A 309 7.91 -23.35 -1.98
C PHE A 309 9.19 -22.86 -2.65
N GLY A 310 10.13 -22.31 -1.88
CA GLY A 310 11.39 -21.85 -2.46
C GLY A 310 12.28 -21.06 -1.51
N SER A 311 13.21 -20.30 -2.10
CA SER A 311 14.18 -19.51 -1.35
C SER A 311 13.71 -18.08 -1.06
N SER A 312 12.67 -17.57 -1.73
CA SER A 312 12.24 -16.18 -1.61
C SER A 312 11.61 -15.86 -0.26
N ASN A 313 12.18 -14.90 0.44
CA ASN A 313 11.47 -14.18 1.51
C ASN A 313 10.41 -13.24 0.93
N TRP A 314 9.49 -12.79 1.76
CA TRP A 314 8.57 -11.72 1.38
C TRP A 314 9.21 -10.35 1.64
N THR A 315 10.22 -10.03 0.83
CA THR A 315 10.92 -8.74 0.81
C THR A 315 10.97 -8.24 -0.62
N GLU A 316 11.09 -6.94 -0.82
CA GLU A 316 11.15 -6.33 -2.14
C GLU A 316 12.30 -6.94 -2.97
N ASP A 317 13.49 -7.03 -2.39
CA ASP A 317 14.66 -7.60 -3.06
C ASP A 317 14.46 -9.07 -3.48
N SER A 318 13.85 -9.90 -2.60
CA SER A 318 13.59 -11.31 -2.92
C SER A 318 12.49 -11.50 -3.95
N ASN A 319 11.64 -10.49 -4.16
CA ASN A 319 10.58 -10.54 -5.16
C ASN A 319 11.06 -10.19 -6.57
N SER A 320 12.08 -9.31 -6.71
CA SER A 320 12.38 -8.68 -8.00
C SER A 320 13.88 -8.50 -8.32
N VAL A 321 14.79 -8.60 -7.35
CA VAL A 321 16.20 -8.21 -7.51
C VAL A 321 17.18 -9.34 -7.23
N GLN A 322 16.97 -10.12 -6.16
CA GLN A 322 17.85 -11.20 -5.76
C GLN A 322 17.71 -12.41 -6.70
N TYR A 323 18.74 -13.26 -6.77
CA TYR A 323 18.64 -14.52 -7.46
C TYR A 323 17.99 -15.55 -6.56
N GLU A 324 16.69 -15.79 -6.80
CA GLU A 324 15.87 -16.72 -6.02
C GLU A 324 15.32 -17.84 -6.92
N HIS A 325 14.88 -18.94 -6.33
CA HIS A 325 14.15 -20.01 -7.00
C HIS A 325 12.89 -20.37 -6.20
N ASN A 326 11.79 -20.55 -6.90
CA ASN A 326 10.50 -20.88 -6.31
C ASN A 326 9.78 -21.90 -7.19
N TYR A 327 8.98 -22.76 -6.56
CA TYR A 327 8.22 -23.82 -7.20
C TYR A 327 6.73 -23.64 -6.92
N PHE A 328 5.95 -23.56 -7.97
CA PHE A 328 4.50 -23.42 -7.93
C PHE A 328 3.89 -24.72 -8.45
N THR A 329 3.68 -25.68 -7.57
CA THR A 329 3.33 -27.04 -8.00
C THR A 329 1.98 -27.50 -7.47
N ALA A 330 1.20 -28.19 -8.32
CA ALA A 330 -0.02 -28.89 -7.98
C ALA A 330 0.20 -30.41 -7.77
N LYS A 331 1.45 -30.86 -7.53
CA LYS A 331 1.72 -32.26 -7.17
C LYS A 331 1.01 -32.62 -5.88
N ALA A 332 0.06 -33.56 -5.93
CA ALA A 332 -0.80 -33.89 -4.79
C ALA A 332 0.01 -34.36 -3.57
N TRP A 333 1.04 -35.20 -3.76
CA TRP A 333 1.88 -35.68 -2.67
C TRP A 333 2.69 -34.56 -2.02
N PHE A 334 3.17 -33.58 -2.82
CA PHE A 334 3.92 -32.42 -2.34
C PHE A 334 3.02 -31.51 -1.51
N PHE A 335 1.80 -31.25 -1.99
CA PHE A 335 0.80 -30.52 -1.24
C PHE A 335 0.46 -31.23 0.09
N ALA A 336 0.25 -32.55 0.07
CA ALA A 336 -0.03 -33.33 1.28
C ALA A 336 1.12 -33.23 2.29
N TRP A 337 2.38 -33.35 1.85
CA TRP A 337 3.55 -33.24 2.73
C TRP A 337 3.61 -31.88 3.43
N PHE A 338 3.46 -30.77 2.68
CA PHE A 338 3.49 -29.42 3.24
C PHE A 338 2.28 -29.16 4.15
N LYS A 339 1.13 -29.69 3.82
CA LYS A 339 -0.06 -29.65 4.67
C LYS A 339 0.19 -30.35 6.02
N ASP A 340 0.69 -31.58 5.99
CA ASP A 340 1.00 -32.34 7.21
C ASP A 340 2.08 -31.66 8.04
N ASN A 341 3.11 -31.11 7.39
CA ASN A 341 4.16 -30.31 8.03
C ASN A 341 3.59 -29.05 8.69
N PHE A 342 2.68 -28.32 8.01
CA PHE A 342 2.02 -27.15 8.57
C PHE A 342 1.11 -27.53 9.75
N GLU A 343 0.22 -28.52 9.58
CA GLU A 343 -0.73 -28.95 10.62
C GLU A 343 -0.01 -29.49 11.86
N ARG A 344 1.08 -30.21 11.69
CA ARG A 344 1.92 -30.65 12.81
C ARG A 344 2.35 -29.48 13.69
N LYS A 345 2.90 -28.43 13.07
CA LYS A 345 3.39 -27.23 13.76
C LYS A 345 2.26 -26.39 14.31
N TRP A 346 1.21 -26.19 13.50
CA TRP A 346 0.05 -25.38 13.87
C TRP A 346 -0.65 -25.92 15.13
N ASN A 347 -0.81 -27.23 15.22
CA ASN A 347 -1.52 -27.90 16.30
C ASN A 347 -0.59 -28.51 17.35
N ASN A 348 0.73 -28.35 17.24
CA ASN A 348 1.73 -28.94 18.14
C ASN A 348 1.52 -30.45 18.30
N LEU A 349 1.30 -31.19 17.20
CA LEU A 349 0.88 -32.60 17.21
C LEU A 349 1.93 -33.55 17.79
N THR A 350 3.19 -33.14 17.88
CA THR A 350 4.29 -33.92 18.47
C THR A 350 4.29 -33.91 20.01
N GLY A 351 3.42 -33.10 20.62
CA GLY A 351 3.42 -32.85 22.06
C GLY A 351 4.43 -31.81 22.52
N TYR A 352 5.29 -31.35 21.61
CA TYR A 352 6.19 -30.21 21.85
C TYR A 352 5.57 -28.91 21.33
N ALA A 353 5.92 -27.77 21.96
CA ALA A 353 5.49 -26.46 21.52
C ALA A 353 6.34 -26.01 20.33
N GLU A 354 6.00 -26.47 19.12
CA GLU A 354 6.67 -26.01 17.89
C GLU A 354 6.25 -24.59 17.54
N THR A 355 5.00 -24.21 17.85
CA THR A 355 4.49 -22.85 17.66
C THR A 355 3.66 -22.37 18.85
N ALA A 356 3.57 -21.04 19.02
CA ALA A 356 2.74 -20.36 20.02
C ALA A 356 1.89 -19.28 19.37
N THR A 357 0.73 -18.99 19.95
CA THR A 357 -0.16 -17.93 19.47
C THR A 357 0.55 -16.59 19.47
N PHE A 358 0.45 -15.87 18.35
CA PHE A 358 0.99 -14.52 18.23
C PHE A 358 0.20 -13.53 19.07
N THR A 359 0.91 -12.66 19.78
CA THR A 359 0.32 -11.54 20.50
C THR A 359 1.07 -10.25 20.09
N PRO A 360 0.36 -9.26 19.53
CA PRO A 360 0.98 -7.99 19.19
C PRO A 360 1.59 -7.29 20.41
N LEU A 361 2.80 -6.78 20.27
CA LEU A 361 3.51 -6.05 21.32
C LEU A 361 3.27 -4.53 21.20
N PRO A 362 3.33 -3.78 22.30
CA PRO A 362 3.29 -2.31 22.25
C PRO A 362 4.55 -1.76 21.54
N PRO A 363 4.51 -0.51 21.05
CA PRO A 363 5.70 0.18 20.57
C PRO A 363 6.57 0.61 21.75
N THR A 364 7.75 1.16 21.48
CA THR A 364 8.53 1.88 22.49
C THR A 364 7.83 3.20 22.84
N PRO A 365 7.93 3.68 24.09
CA PRO A 365 7.49 5.02 24.42
C PRO A 365 8.19 6.07 23.53
N PRO A 366 7.52 7.19 23.21
CA PRO A 366 8.15 8.32 22.54
C PRO A 366 9.34 8.85 23.34
N SER A 367 10.41 9.22 22.64
CA SER A 367 11.64 9.76 23.22
C SER A 367 12.06 11.07 22.57
N GLN A 368 13.09 11.73 23.08
CA GLN A 368 13.64 12.99 22.53
C GLN A 368 12.60 14.10 22.38
N LEU A 369 11.71 14.22 23.36
CA LEU A 369 10.59 15.14 23.34
C LEU A 369 11.06 16.61 23.40
N LYS A 370 10.54 17.45 22.50
CA LYS A 370 10.78 18.90 22.48
C LYS A 370 9.46 19.66 22.26
N PRO A 371 9.23 20.82 22.93
CA PRO A 371 10.11 21.48 23.93
C PRO A 371 10.40 20.57 25.13
N ALA A 372 11.62 20.68 25.71
CA ALA A 372 11.99 19.90 26.88
C ALA A 372 11.06 20.23 28.08
N ASN A 373 10.92 19.26 28.96
CA ASN A 373 10.10 19.45 30.15
C ASN A 373 10.63 20.62 31.01
N GLY A 374 9.77 21.55 31.39
CA GLY A 374 10.14 22.77 32.12
C GLY A 374 10.75 23.90 31.29
N SER A 375 10.81 23.78 29.96
CA SER A 375 11.27 24.85 29.09
C SER A 375 10.47 26.15 29.31
N VAL A 376 11.16 27.27 29.35
CA VAL A 376 10.58 28.61 29.46
C VAL A 376 10.91 29.47 28.25
N ASN A 377 10.18 30.53 28.03
CA ASN A 377 10.35 31.45 26.89
C ASN A 377 10.23 30.74 25.53
N VAL A 378 9.37 29.71 25.43
CA VAL A 378 9.07 29.07 24.17
C VAL A 378 8.32 30.06 23.27
N PRO A 379 8.71 30.20 21.97
CA PRO A 379 8.05 31.11 21.04
C PRO A 379 6.54 30.87 20.98
N ARG A 380 5.75 31.89 20.91
CA ARG A 380 4.29 31.84 20.84
C ARG A 380 3.80 31.45 19.44
N SER A 381 4.52 31.82 18.41
CA SER A 381 4.21 31.53 17.01
C SER A 381 5.26 30.60 16.41
N GLY A 382 4.82 29.68 15.56
CA GLY A 382 5.71 28.69 14.94
C GLY A 382 6.23 27.61 15.89
N ALA A 383 5.72 27.52 17.12
CA ALA A 383 6.04 26.44 18.04
C ALA A 383 5.58 25.08 17.50
N ALA A 384 6.35 24.06 17.77
CA ALA A 384 6.01 22.69 17.38
C ALA A 384 6.42 21.71 18.49
N LEU A 385 5.63 20.65 18.66
CA LEU A 385 6.06 19.49 19.43
C LEU A 385 6.87 18.59 18.52
N SER A 386 7.96 18.00 19.02
CA SER A 386 8.70 16.99 18.29
C SER A 386 9.11 15.85 19.21
N TRP A 387 9.19 14.63 18.64
CA TRP A 387 9.56 13.42 19.36
C TRP A 387 10.13 12.37 18.42
N ASN A 388 10.91 11.44 18.94
CA ASN A 388 11.27 10.23 18.22
C ASN A 388 10.27 9.11 18.58
N PRO A 389 9.54 8.56 17.62
CA PRO A 389 8.54 7.51 17.86
C PRO A 389 9.18 6.12 18.14
N GLY A 390 10.49 5.96 17.90
CA GLY A 390 11.14 4.65 17.97
C GLY A 390 10.83 3.75 16.79
N PRO A 391 11.24 2.47 16.82
CA PRO A 391 11.26 1.61 15.63
C PRO A 391 9.90 1.00 15.24
N TRP A 392 8.90 1.01 16.12
CA TRP A 392 7.66 0.24 15.87
C TRP A 392 6.36 1.04 15.96
N ALA A 393 6.46 2.33 16.16
CA ALA A 393 5.30 3.20 16.08
C ALA A 393 5.08 3.67 14.63
N HIS A 394 3.84 3.62 14.19
CA HIS A 394 3.43 4.05 12.85
C HIS A 394 2.38 5.17 12.92
N ARG A 395 1.82 5.40 14.10
CA ARG A 395 0.91 6.49 14.42
C ARG A 395 1.17 6.99 15.84
N ALA A 396 0.75 8.21 16.11
CA ALA A 396 0.77 8.77 17.46
C ALA A 396 -0.48 9.60 17.70
N ASP A 397 -0.95 9.62 18.94
CA ASP A 397 -1.93 10.61 19.42
C ASP A 397 -1.20 11.74 20.12
N VAL A 398 -1.57 12.97 19.81
CA VAL A 398 -1.01 14.18 20.43
C VAL A 398 -2.01 14.75 21.43
N TYR A 399 -1.62 14.82 22.68
CA TYR A 399 -2.34 15.48 23.74
C TYR A 399 -1.65 16.79 24.08
N PHE A 400 -2.38 17.92 24.09
CA PHE A 400 -1.81 19.23 24.35
C PHE A 400 -2.85 20.19 24.91
N GLY A 401 -2.46 21.05 25.86
CA GLY A 401 -3.32 22.08 26.41
C GLY A 401 -2.77 22.70 27.70
N THR A 402 -3.53 23.60 28.31
CA THR A 402 -3.13 24.29 29.55
C THR A 402 -3.47 23.48 30.80
N SER A 403 -4.32 22.46 30.70
CA SER A 403 -4.59 21.54 31.81
C SER A 403 -3.42 20.62 32.06
N SER A 404 -3.15 20.28 33.32
CA SER A 404 -2.18 19.24 33.67
C SER A 404 -2.59 17.83 33.18
N THR A 405 -3.83 17.63 32.77
CA THR A 405 -4.30 16.49 32.00
C THR A 405 -4.70 16.99 30.61
N PRO A 406 -3.75 17.09 29.67
CA PRO A 406 -4.00 17.72 28.39
C PRO A 406 -5.01 16.91 27.55
N PRO A 407 -5.93 17.59 26.86
CA PRO A 407 -6.88 16.90 25.95
C PRO A 407 -6.18 16.35 24.70
N LEU A 408 -6.81 15.34 24.10
CA LEU A 408 -6.42 14.84 22.79
C LEU A 408 -6.74 15.91 21.73
N ILE A 409 -5.72 16.41 21.04
CA ILE A 409 -5.89 17.42 19.97
C ILE A 409 -5.70 16.83 18.57
N ALA A 410 -4.90 15.76 18.43
CA ALA A 410 -4.68 15.11 17.16
C ALA A 410 -4.55 13.59 17.33
N PRO A 411 -5.59 12.82 16.95
CA PRO A 411 -5.53 11.36 16.95
C PRO A 411 -4.85 10.82 15.71
N ASN A 412 -4.14 9.71 15.85
CA ASN A 412 -3.58 8.90 14.75
C ASN A 412 -2.66 9.67 13.79
N VAL A 413 -1.91 10.65 14.29
CA VAL A 413 -0.89 11.35 13.51
C VAL A 413 0.09 10.31 12.92
N PRO A 414 0.30 10.26 11.61
CA PRO A 414 1.27 9.35 11.01
C PRO A 414 2.69 9.66 11.49
N VAL A 415 3.44 8.61 11.84
CA VAL A 415 4.86 8.75 12.18
C VAL A 415 5.66 7.69 11.44
N THR A 416 6.89 8.05 11.07
CA THR A 416 7.83 7.12 10.46
C THR A 416 8.74 6.53 11.54
N PRO A 417 8.91 5.20 11.60
CA PRO A 417 9.81 4.58 12.55
C PRO A 417 11.20 5.22 12.56
N ASN A 418 11.75 5.45 13.76
CA ASN A 418 13.07 6.04 14.00
C ASN A 418 13.29 7.45 13.43
N THR A 419 12.29 8.10 12.88
CA THR A 419 12.39 9.44 12.31
C THR A 419 11.69 10.43 13.23
N THR A 420 12.36 11.54 13.56
CA THR A 420 11.76 12.59 14.40
C THR A 420 10.43 13.07 13.78
N ALA A 421 9.37 12.87 14.51
CA ALA A 421 8.04 13.38 14.18
C ALA A 421 7.87 14.80 14.74
N THR A 422 7.06 15.62 14.06
CA THR A 422 6.76 16.99 14.48
C THR A 422 5.27 17.25 14.36
N TYR A 423 4.74 18.06 15.29
CA TYR A 423 3.37 18.53 15.24
C TYR A 423 3.36 20.04 15.49
N ALA A 424 2.94 20.80 14.48
CA ALA A 424 2.87 22.26 14.57
C ALA A 424 1.76 22.70 15.53
N LEU A 425 2.08 23.62 16.41
CA LEU A 425 1.10 24.20 17.33
C LEU A 425 0.50 25.50 16.75
N PRO A 426 -0.73 25.85 17.10
CA PRO A 426 -1.28 27.16 16.80
C PRO A 426 -0.50 28.23 17.57
N THR A 427 -0.77 29.52 17.31
CA THR A 427 -0.24 30.61 18.11
C THR A 427 -0.68 30.47 19.56
N LEU A 428 0.27 30.51 20.49
CA LEU A 428 0.09 30.25 21.90
C LEU A 428 -0.12 31.56 22.68
N SER A 429 -0.79 31.47 23.82
CA SER A 429 -0.96 32.62 24.77
C SER A 429 0.37 32.97 25.41
N ALA A 430 0.58 34.23 25.73
CA ALA A 430 1.80 34.73 26.37
C ALA A 430 1.91 34.21 27.83
N GLY A 431 3.14 33.96 28.28
CA GLY A 431 3.46 33.57 29.65
C GLY A 431 2.65 32.37 30.19
N THR A 432 2.14 31.54 29.30
CA THR A 432 1.22 30.46 29.62
C THR A 432 1.94 29.12 29.65
N THR A 433 1.67 28.33 30.68
CA THR A 433 2.19 26.97 30.79
C THR A 433 1.26 26.00 30.05
N TYR A 434 1.87 25.25 29.11
CA TYR A 434 1.21 24.18 28.38
C TYR A 434 1.77 22.83 28.79
N TYR A 435 0.91 21.80 28.79
CA TYR A 435 1.26 20.40 29.04
C TYR A 435 0.98 19.58 27.81
N TRP A 436 1.78 18.54 27.62
CA TRP A 436 1.59 17.66 26.49
C TRP A 436 2.11 16.25 26.73
N THR A 437 1.56 15.31 25.99
CA THR A 437 1.88 13.88 26.05
C THR A 437 1.68 13.30 24.66
N ILE A 438 2.54 12.37 24.28
CA ILE A 438 2.43 11.62 23.03
C ILE A 438 2.14 10.16 23.35
N VAL A 439 1.18 9.58 22.63
CA VAL A 439 0.86 8.15 22.70
C VAL A 439 1.19 7.51 21.38
N ASN A 440 2.31 6.79 21.31
CA ASN A 440 2.70 6.00 20.13
C ASN A 440 1.75 4.81 19.93
N LYS A 441 1.50 4.44 18.66
CA LYS A 441 0.64 3.32 18.28
C LYS A 441 1.31 2.44 17.22
N THR A 442 1.18 1.12 17.37
CA THR A 442 1.50 0.16 16.33
C THR A 442 0.34 0.03 15.32
N ALA A 443 0.56 -0.70 14.23
CA ALA A 443 -0.52 -1.06 13.31
C ALA A 443 -1.58 -1.96 13.98
N ALA A 444 -1.22 -2.72 15.02
CA ALA A 444 -2.14 -3.51 15.84
C ALA A 444 -2.81 -2.71 16.98
N GLN A 445 -2.76 -1.37 16.92
CA GLN A 445 -3.36 -0.46 17.91
C GLN A 445 -2.82 -0.64 19.35
N LYS A 446 -1.67 -1.26 19.52
CA LYS A 446 -0.98 -1.30 20.80
C LYS A 446 -0.30 0.04 21.04
N THR A 447 -0.32 0.50 22.29
CA THR A 447 0.08 1.87 22.66
C THR A 447 1.24 1.88 23.64
N ALA A 448 2.03 2.96 23.58
CA ALA A 448 3.00 3.34 24.62
C ALA A 448 3.01 4.86 24.74
N THR A 449 2.91 5.34 25.98
CA THR A 449 2.73 6.75 26.30
C THR A 449 4.05 7.36 26.78
N SER A 450 4.36 8.58 26.35
CA SER A 450 5.47 9.37 26.90
C SER A 450 5.16 9.83 28.31
N GLU A 451 6.17 10.26 29.02
CA GLU A 451 5.95 11.12 30.18
C GLU A 451 5.22 12.41 29.75
N ARG A 452 4.52 13.01 30.70
CA ARG A 452 3.91 14.32 30.48
C ARG A 452 4.99 15.40 30.61
N TYR A 453 5.11 16.20 29.55
CA TYR A 453 5.99 17.38 29.54
C TYR A 453 5.19 18.66 29.70
N GLY A 454 5.83 19.69 30.22
CA GLY A 454 5.28 21.04 30.30
C GLY A 454 6.32 22.06 29.83
N PHE A 455 5.84 23.15 29.24
CA PHE A 455 6.68 24.31 28.92
C PHE A 455 5.88 25.61 29.10
N THR A 456 6.58 26.73 29.29
CA THR A 456 5.98 28.06 29.42
C THR A 456 6.40 28.95 28.26
N THR A 457 5.43 29.62 27.64
CA THR A 457 5.66 30.50 26.52
C THR A 457 6.34 31.82 26.93
N GLU A 458 6.95 32.49 25.95
CA GLU A 458 7.52 33.82 26.13
C GLU A 458 6.46 34.90 26.48
N GLY A 459 6.91 35.96 27.14
CA GLY A 459 6.09 37.09 27.56
C GLY A 459 5.51 36.93 28.96
N ALA A 460 5.17 38.03 29.61
CA ALA A 460 4.46 38.02 30.88
C ALA A 460 3.02 37.54 30.63
N SER A 461 2.44 36.78 31.60
CA SER A 461 1.00 36.53 31.60
C SER A 461 0.30 37.91 31.67
N GLU A 462 -0.45 38.24 30.63
CA GLU A 462 -1.24 39.44 30.61
C GLU A 462 -2.23 39.36 31.79
N PRO A 463 -2.30 40.37 32.69
CA PRO A 463 -3.36 40.40 33.70
C PRO A 463 -4.70 40.32 32.97
N PRO A 464 -5.71 39.67 33.50
CA PRO A 464 -7.01 39.56 32.83
C PRO A 464 -7.42 40.96 32.37
N PRO A 465 -7.68 41.21 31.10
CA PRO A 465 -8.08 42.54 30.64
C PRO A 465 -9.37 42.96 31.36
N PRO A 466 -9.55 44.25 31.66
CA PRO A 466 -10.86 44.78 32.04
C PRO A 466 -11.84 44.39 30.93
N PRO A 467 -13.12 44.11 31.23
CA PRO A 467 -14.06 43.64 30.21
C PRO A 467 -13.99 44.60 29.00
N PRO A 468 -13.72 44.08 27.78
CA PRO A 468 -13.52 44.93 26.64
C PRO A 468 -14.82 45.67 26.31
N PRO A 469 -14.73 46.91 25.81
CA PRO A 469 -15.84 47.49 25.08
C PRO A 469 -16.15 46.54 23.90
N PRO A 470 -17.41 46.40 23.46
CA PRO A 470 -17.77 45.47 22.44
C PRO A 470 -16.86 45.71 21.19
N PRO A 471 -16.21 44.63 20.67
CA PRO A 471 -15.32 44.78 19.54
C PRO A 471 -16.11 45.25 18.32
N PRO A 472 -15.50 46.07 17.45
CA PRO A 472 -16.09 46.31 16.15
C PRO A 472 -16.16 44.96 15.40
N SER A 473 -17.32 44.70 14.83
CA SER A 473 -17.67 43.50 14.06
C SER A 473 -16.61 43.19 13.00
N THR A 474 -15.74 42.20 13.26
CA THR A 474 -15.10 41.47 12.16
C THR A 474 -16.12 40.48 11.65
N GLU A 475 -16.45 40.59 10.39
CA GLU A 475 -17.40 39.73 9.66
C GLU A 475 -17.00 38.25 9.79
N ASP A 476 -17.54 37.58 10.82
CA ASP A 476 -17.60 36.12 10.77
C ASP A 476 -18.68 35.78 9.76
N GLY A 477 -18.24 35.32 8.59
CA GLY A 477 -19.11 35.02 7.46
C GLY A 477 -20.08 33.87 7.74
N GLU A 478 -21.10 33.79 6.91
CA GLU A 478 -22.07 32.70 6.86
C GLU A 478 -21.33 31.35 6.72
N ILE A 479 -21.80 30.32 7.44
CA ILE A 479 -21.30 28.94 7.25
C ILE A 479 -22.15 28.27 6.20
N VAL A 480 -21.65 28.19 4.98
CA VAL A 480 -22.32 27.55 3.83
C VAL A 480 -21.66 26.24 3.50
N LEU A 481 -22.39 25.15 3.60
CA LEU A 481 -21.91 23.78 3.34
C LEU A 481 -22.58 23.26 2.08
N HIS A 482 -21.80 22.80 1.11
CA HIS A 482 -22.31 22.07 -0.04
C HIS A 482 -22.45 20.61 0.31
N ALA A 483 -23.59 20.00 0.06
CA ALA A 483 -23.86 18.60 0.37
C ALA A 483 -22.93 17.64 -0.38
N SER A 484 -22.42 18.05 -1.55
CA SER A 484 -21.38 17.31 -2.29
C SER A 484 -20.08 17.13 -1.52
N ASN A 485 -19.82 17.95 -0.48
CA ASN A 485 -18.64 17.88 0.39
C ASN A 485 -18.90 17.13 1.70
N ALA A 486 -19.92 16.27 1.76
CA ALA A 486 -20.24 15.49 2.96
C ALA A 486 -19.04 14.62 3.38
N SER A 487 -18.72 14.64 4.68
CA SER A 487 -17.63 13.87 5.25
C SER A 487 -17.95 12.38 5.47
N ALA A 488 -19.23 12.03 5.46
CA ALA A 488 -19.72 10.64 5.46
C ALA A 488 -21.05 10.57 4.72
N VAL A 489 -21.26 9.51 3.96
CA VAL A 489 -22.52 9.19 3.27
C VAL A 489 -22.80 7.71 3.50
N VAL A 490 -23.92 7.39 4.17
CA VAL A 490 -24.20 6.04 4.67
C VAL A 490 -25.60 5.60 4.25
N GLY A 491 -25.74 4.32 3.91
CA GLY A 491 -27.00 3.70 3.54
C GLY A 491 -27.42 4.02 2.10
N ALA A 492 -28.67 4.42 1.90
CA ALA A 492 -29.20 4.71 0.57
C ALA A 492 -28.91 6.12 0.06
N TRP A 493 -28.38 7.02 0.89
CA TRP A 493 -27.90 8.32 0.43
C TRP A 493 -26.78 8.18 -0.59
N ARG A 494 -26.82 8.93 -1.67
CA ARG A 494 -25.80 8.91 -2.73
C ARG A 494 -25.66 10.26 -3.40
N LEU A 495 -24.47 10.57 -3.86
CA LEU A 495 -24.22 11.71 -4.74
C LEU A 495 -24.83 11.43 -6.10
N ALA A 496 -25.59 12.41 -6.60
CA ALA A 496 -26.17 12.39 -7.95
C ALA A 496 -25.82 13.70 -8.67
N ALA A 497 -25.49 13.62 -9.94
CA ALA A 497 -25.27 14.79 -10.76
C ALA A 497 -26.59 15.56 -10.96
N ASP A 498 -26.56 16.87 -10.71
CA ASP A 498 -27.69 17.79 -10.95
C ASP A 498 -27.11 19.18 -11.23
N SER A 499 -27.25 19.63 -12.46
CA SER A 499 -26.71 20.92 -12.90
C SER A 499 -27.38 22.13 -12.23
N SER A 500 -28.53 21.96 -11.59
CA SER A 500 -29.24 22.98 -10.81
C SER A 500 -28.86 22.98 -9.33
N ALA A 501 -28.00 22.06 -8.90
CA ALA A 501 -27.49 21.93 -7.53
C ALA A 501 -26.16 22.65 -7.34
N ALA A 502 -25.87 23.03 -6.10
CA ALA A 502 -24.61 23.63 -5.72
C ALA A 502 -23.42 22.67 -5.99
N GLY A 503 -22.42 23.16 -6.71
CA GLY A 503 -21.29 22.33 -7.13
C GLY A 503 -21.64 21.26 -8.18
N GLY A 504 -22.81 21.34 -8.83
CA GLY A 504 -23.25 20.42 -9.87
C GLY A 504 -23.69 19.04 -9.37
N GLN A 505 -23.84 18.86 -8.04
CA GLN A 505 -24.17 17.60 -7.42
C GLN A 505 -25.09 17.78 -6.22
N ARG A 506 -25.96 16.81 -5.98
CA ARG A 506 -26.83 16.73 -4.80
C ARG A 506 -26.62 15.43 -4.05
N LEU A 507 -26.85 15.42 -2.75
CA LEU A 507 -27.09 14.21 -2.00
C LEU A 507 -28.57 13.87 -2.10
N TRP A 508 -28.85 12.64 -2.52
CA TRP A 508 -30.19 12.15 -2.78
C TRP A 508 -30.43 10.81 -2.11
N HIS A 509 -31.53 10.69 -1.41
CA HIS A 509 -32.09 9.43 -0.94
C HIS A 509 -33.21 9.02 -1.90
N PRO A 510 -33.10 7.87 -2.62
CA PRO A 510 -34.17 7.44 -3.53
C PRO A 510 -35.51 7.25 -2.82
N ASP A 511 -36.59 7.63 -3.48
CA ASP A 511 -37.94 7.26 -3.11
C ASP A 511 -38.13 5.73 -3.36
N ALA A 512 -38.10 4.95 -2.28
CA ALA A 512 -38.29 3.51 -2.30
C ALA A 512 -39.56 3.07 -1.57
N GLY A 513 -40.39 4.04 -1.14
CA GLY A 513 -41.62 3.79 -0.40
C GLY A 513 -41.41 3.38 1.05
N ALA A 514 -40.28 3.84 1.66
CA ALA A 514 -40.01 3.55 3.05
C ALA A 514 -40.98 4.26 4.00
N ALA A 515 -41.36 3.62 5.09
CA ALA A 515 -42.24 4.23 6.08
C ALA A 515 -41.56 5.43 6.78
N LYS A 516 -42.30 6.54 6.93
CA LYS A 516 -41.85 7.73 7.64
C LYS A 516 -41.44 7.39 9.08
N LEU A 517 -40.31 7.83 9.52
CA LEU A 517 -39.84 7.68 10.90
C LEU A 517 -40.44 8.74 11.80
N ALA A 518 -40.95 8.32 12.96
CA ALA A 518 -41.57 9.23 13.93
C ALA A 518 -40.54 10.01 14.77
N ALA A 519 -39.34 9.48 14.96
CA ALA A 519 -38.25 10.08 15.72
C ALA A 519 -36.89 9.69 15.12
N ALA A 520 -35.87 10.50 15.39
CA ALA A 520 -34.50 10.21 15.01
C ALA A 520 -34.00 8.93 15.69
N LEU A 521 -33.07 8.25 15.04
CA LEU A 521 -32.43 7.06 15.58
C LEU A 521 -31.07 7.42 16.18
N ALA A 522 -30.74 6.85 17.33
CA ALA A 522 -29.42 7.03 17.95
C ALA A 522 -28.30 6.44 17.06
N SER A 523 -28.58 5.34 16.34
CA SER A 523 -27.69 4.70 15.40
C SER A 523 -28.41 4.49 14.06
N PRO A 524 -28.59 5.56 13.24
CA PRO A 524 -29.28 5.46 11.97
C PRO A 524 -28.46 4.66 10.94
N THR A 525 -29.17 3.99 10.05
CA THR A 525 -28.57 3.25 8.92
C THR A 525 -28.52 4.07 7.63
N HIS A 526 -29.23 5.19 7.57
CA HIS A 526 -29.30 6.08 6.40
C HIS A 526 -29.10 7.53 6.83
N TYR A 527 -27.92 8.08 6.56
CA TYR A 527 -27.56 9.45 6.92
C TYR A 527 -26.35 9.95 6.14
N PHE A 528 -26.10 11.26 6.20
CA PHE A 528 -24.81 11.83 5.82
C PHE A 528 -24.34 12.85 6.88
N GLU A 529 -23.05 13.14 6.92
CA GLU A 529 -22.45 14.10 7.83
C GLU A 529 -21.62 15.14 7.10
N MET A 530 -21.60 16.35 7.63
CA MET A 530 -20.69 17.42 7.18
C MET A 530 -20.03 18.05 8.40
N THR A 531 -18.83 18.59 8.22
CA THR A 531 -18.06 19.27 9.26
C THR A 531 -17.96 20.76 8.99
N PHE A 532 -17.95 21.57 10.06
CA PHE A 532 -17.84 23.01 9.97
C PHE A 532 -17.21 23.55 11.26
N THR A 533 -16.83 24.83 11.27
CA THR A 533 -16.34 25.50 12.49
C THR A 533 -17.41 26.45 13.00
N ALA A 534 -17.76 26.37 14.29
CA ALA A 534 -18.70 27.27 14.94
C ALA A 534 -18.11 27.89 16.21
N THR A 535 -18.65 29.02 16.62
CA THR A 535 -18.27 29.72 17.84
C THR A 535 -19.23 29.37 18.96
N ALA A 536 -18.71 29.03 20.15
CA ALA A 536 -19.52 28.73 21.34
C ALA A 536 -20.40 29.92 21.75
N GLY A 537 -21.64 29.59 22.16
CA GLY A 537 -22.60 30.59 22.66
C GLY A 537 -23.15 31.57 21.62
N ARG A 538 -22.71 31.50 20.37
CA ARG A 538 -23.25 32.32 19.28
C ARG A 538 -24.51 31.66 18.71
N PRO A 539 -25.63 32.43 18.50
CA PRO A 539 -26.79 31.89 17.79
C PRO A 539 -26.53 31.73 16.31
N TYR A 540 -26.93 30.58 15.76
CA TYR A 540 -26.94 30.30 14.33
C TYR A 540 -28.36 29.95 13.89
N HIS A 541 -28.80 30.45 12.73
CA HIS A 541 -30.03 30.03 12.12
C HIS A 541 -29.72 29.01 11.01
N LEU A 542 -30.44 27.87 11.05
CA LEU A 542 -30.24 26.76 10.10
C LEU A 542 -31.12 26.94 8.87
N TRP A 543 -30.54 26.88 7.69
CA TRP A 543 -31.24 26.79 6.42
C TRP A 543 -30.75 25.59 5.63
N ILE A 544 -31.65 24.85 5.02
CA ILE A 544 -31.34 23.74 4.13
C ILE A 544 -32.04 23.97 2.81
N ARG A 545 -31.31 23.80 1.71
CA ARG A 545 -31.85 23.79 0.37
C ARG A 545 -32.13 22.37 -0.07
N GLY A 546 -33.38 22.03 -0.23
CA GLY A 546 -33.87 20.70 -0.58
C GLY A 546 -34.77 20.66 -1.80
N LYS A 547 -35.00 19.44 -2.30
CA LYS A 547 -35.89 19.10 -3.40
C LYS A 547 -36.47 17.72 -3.17
N ALA A 548 -37.82 17.61 -3.12
CA ALA A 548 -38.51 16.34 -2.94
C ALA A 548 -38.73 15.65 -4.28
N ASP A 549 -38.60 14.33 -4.35
CA ASP A 549 -38.94 13.56 -5.53
C ASP A 549 -40.46 13.68 -5.82
N ALA A 550 -40.79 13.93 -7.07
CA ALA A 550 -42.16 14.20 -7.54
C ALA A 550 -42.86 15.40 -6.85
N ASP A 551 -42.12 16.33 -6.24
CA ASP A 551 -42.63 17.44 -5.44
C ASP A 551 -43.66 16.95 -4.38
N ALA A 552 -43.46 15.75 -3.82
CA ALA A 552 -44.39 15.11 -2.90
C ALA A 552 -44.03 15.43 -1.42
N TRP A 553 -45.03 15.84 -0.66
CA TRP A 553 -44.92 16.11 0.77
C TRP A 553 -44.51 14.88 1.60
N SER A 554 -44.66 13.67 1.04
CA SER A 554 -44.19 12.42 1.67
C SER A 554 -42.70 12.17 1.53
N ASN A 555 -41.98 13.02 0.79
CA ASN A 555 -40.57 12.88 0.43
C ASN A 555 -39.75 14.11 0.85
N ASP A 556 -40.21 14.91 1.79
CA ASP A 556 -39.78 16.29 2.02
C ASP A 556 -39.00 16.54 3.30
N SER A 557 -38.75 15.50 4.10
CA SER A 557 -38.25 15.73 5.47
C SER A 557 -37.09 14.84 5.90
N VAL A 558 -36.24 15.41 6.79
CA VAL A 558 -35.12 14.75 7.45
C VAL A 558 -35.00 15.15 8.91
N PHE A 559 -34.30 14.34 9.70
CA PHE A 559 -33.87 14.70 11.04
C PHE A 559 -32.46 15.29 11.02
N VAL A 560 -32.25 16.33 11.84
CA VAL A 560 -30.97 17.04 11.92
C VAL A 560 -30.44 16.99 13.36
N GLN A 561 -29.19 16.58 13.48
CA GLN A 561 -28.46 16.48 14.75
C GLN A 561 -27.07 17.08 14.62
N PHE A 562 -26.50 17.53 15.74
CA PHE A 562 -25.16 18.12 15.79
C PHE A 562 -24.28 17.47 16.86
N SER A 563 -22.97 17.49 16.67
CA SER A 563 -22.01 16.93 17.65
C SER A 563 -21.98 17.69 18.96
N GLY A 564 -22.07 19.02 18.92
CA GLY A 564 -21.85 19.91 20.06
C GLY A 564 -23.02 20.81 20.42
N ARG A 565 -24.26 20.55 19.93
CA ARG A 565 -25.40 21.44 20.14
C ARG A 565 -25.85 21.56 21.58
N VAL A 566 -26.22 22.78 21.98
CA VAL A 566 -26.86 23.10 23.23
C VAL A 566 -28.07 24.04 23.01
N ASP A 567 -28.95 24.13 24.01
CA ASP A 567 -29.96 25.17 24.05
C ASP A 567 -29.38 26.53 24.48
N ALA A 568 -30.20 27.57 24.55
CA ALA A 568 -29.79 28.91 24.99
C ALA A 568 -29.27 28.96 26.46
N ASN A 569 -29.56 27.94 27.25
CA ASN A 569 -29.11 27.79 28.65
C ASN A 569 -27.85 26.90 28.78
N GLY A 570 -27.32 26.40 27.68
CA GLY A 570 -26.13 25.53 27.64
C GLY A 570 -26.41 24.04 27.87
N ASN A 571 -27.67 23.58 27.90
CA ASN A 571 -28.02 22.19 28.07
C ASN A 571 -27.88 21.43 26.71
N ALA A 572 -27.36 20.23 26.75
CA ALA A 572 -27.19 19.41 25.55
C ALA A 572 -28.56 19.00 24.96
N ILE A 573 -28.79 19.32 23.69
CA ILE A 573 -30.02 18.93 22.94
C ILE A 573 -29.68 18.48 21.55
N HIS A 574 -30.50 17.62 20.95
CA HIS A 574 -30.44 17.19 19.57
C HIS A 574 -29.03 16.76 19.12
N ARG A 575 -28.36 15.98 20.01
CA ARG A 575 -26.99 15.50 19.80
C ARG A 575 -26.95 14.25 18.90
N ILE A 576 -25.93 14.15 18.06
CA ILE A 576 -25.60 12.92 17.34
C ILE A 576 -25.44 11.76 18.35
N GLY A 577 -26.11 10.63 18.05
CA GLY A 577 -26.13 9.46 18.95
C GLY A 577 -27.28 9.41 19.94
N THR A 578 -28.24 10.34 19.85
CA THR A 578 -29.49 10.34 20.63
C THR A 578 -30.71 10.17 19.74
N THR A 579 -31.88 10.00 20.34
CA THR A 579 -33.18 9.95 19.63
C THR A 579 -33.86 11.33 19.52
N SER A 580 -33.21 12.37 20.00
CA SER A 580 -33.69 13.77 19.93
C SER A 580 -33.03 14.46 18.73
N SER A 581 -33.81 15.21 17.97
CA SER A 581 -33.35 15.92 16.78
C SER A 581 -34.20 17.14 16.46
N ASP A 582 -33.69 18.09 15.68
CA ASP A 582 -34.55 18.94 14.87
C ASP A 582 -35.14 18.15 13.70
N SER A 583 -36.24 18.65 13.18
CA SER A 583 -36.81 18.20 11.92
C SER A 583 -36.70 19.35 10.90
N PHE A 584 -36.28 19.02 9.71
CA PHE A 584 -36.40 19.86 8.54
C PHE A 584 -37.52 19.31 7.67
N ASN A 585 -38.43 20.17 7.21
CA ASN A 585 -39.48 19.84 6.28
C ASN A 585 -39.50 20.90 5.16
N LEU A 586 -39.40 20.46 3.92
CA LEU A 586 -39.38 21.35 2.76
C LEU A 586 -40.75 21.99 2.53
N GLU A 587 -41.83 21.28 2.88
CA GLU A 587 -43.15 21.89 3.02
C GLU A 587 -43.30 22.47 4.44
N ALA A 588 -43.04 23.76 4.61
CA ALA A 588 -42.96 24.42 5.90
C ALA A 588 -44.25 24.42 6.71
N CYS A 589 -45.38 24.15 6.08
CA CYS A 589 -46.70 24.01 6.72
C CYS A 589 -47.59 23.06 5.95
N SER A 590 -48.59 22.46 6.63
CA SER A 590 -49.59 21.61 5.94
C SER A 590 -50.32 22.38 4.83
N GLY A 591 -50.21 21.91 3.58
CA GLY A 591 -50.81 22.51 2.40
C GLY A 591 -50.08 23.74 1.83
N CYS A 592 -48.88 24.04 2.32
CA CYS A 592 -48.02 25.08 1.75
C CYS A 592 -47.48 24.67 0.38
N GLY A 593 -47.36 23.37 0.15
CA GLY A 593 -46.91 22.79 -1.14
C GLY A 593 -45.39 22.91 -1.34
N ILE A 594 -44.86 22.10 -2.26
CA ILE A 594 -43.45 22.02 -2.62
C ILE A 594 -43.37 22.21 -4.16
N SER A 595 -42.29 22.80 -4.64
CA SER A 595 -41.99 22.82 -6.07
C SER A 595 -40.48 23.01 -6.28
N ALA A 596 -39.87 22.04 -6.94
CA ALA A 596 -38.45 22.02 -7.27
C ALA A 596 -37.55 22.31 -6.06
N TRP A 597 -36.41 23.02 -6.23
CA TRP A 597 -35.57 23.43 -5.11
C TRP A 597 -36.22 24.51 -4.26
N GLY A 598 -36.04 24.42 -2.92
CA GLY A 598 -36.53 25.42 -1.98
C GLY A 598 -35.62 25.52 -0.75
N TRP A 599 -35.55 26.69 -0.13
CA TRP A 599 -34.90 26.96 1.13
C TRP A 599 -35.90 26.96 2.27
N GLU A 600 -35.73 26.11 3.25
CA GLU A 600 -36.49 26.09 4.48
C GLU A 600 -35.57 25.92 5.71
N ASP A 601 -36.10 26.26 6.89
CA ASP A 601 -35.38 26.14 8.14
C ASP A 601 -35.85 24.93 8.96
N ASN A 602 -35.51 24.90 10.26
CA ASN A 602 -35.94 23.86 11.19
C ASN A 602 -37.27 24.22 11.90
N GLY A 603 -38.05 25.18 11.35
CA GLY A 603 -39.39 25.53 11.80
C GLY A 603 -40.44 24.75 11.03
N TRP A 604 -41.68 24.68 11.61
CA TRP A 604 -42.81 24.09 10.93
C TRP A 604 -44.11 24.56 11.58
N GLY A 605 -45.05 24.98 10.79
CA GLY A 605 -46.39 25.34 11.31
C GLY A 605 -47.11 26.44 10.52
N PRO A 606 -48.36 26.81 10.94
CA PRO A 606 -49.13 27.89 10.26
C PRO A 606 -48.35 29.20 10.24
N GLY A 607 -48.26 29.80 9.06
CA GLY A 607 -47.55 31.08 8.86
C GLY A 607 -46.03 30.95 8.73
N ASN A 608 -45.51 29.75 8.54
CA ASN A 608 -44.08 29.43 8.37
C ASN A 608 -43.22 30.08 9.49
N PRO A 609 -43.40 29.68 10.78
CA PRO A 609 -42.61 30.24 11.88
C PRO A 609 -41.18 29.81 11.75
N LEU A 610 -40.28 30.75 12.02
CA LEU A 610 -38.82 30.43 12.08
C LEU A 610 -38.52 29.41 13.19
N GLY A 611 -37.68 28.46 12.85
CA GLY A 611 -37.19 27.47 13.77
C GLY A 611 -36.27 28.07 14.86
N PRO A 612 -36.01 27.33 15.93
CA PRO A 612 -35.17 27.81 17.02
C PRO A 612 -33.70 27.95 16.60
N ALA A 613 -33.05 28.98 17.13
CA ALA A 613 -31.61 29.17 16.93
C ALA A 613 -30.78 28.02 17.49
N ILE A 614 -29.67 27.73 16.86
CA ILE A 614 -28.74 26.67 17.22
C ILE A 614 -27.52 27.27 17.92
N TYR A 615 -27.14 26.72 19.06
CA TYR A 615 -25.96 27.11 19.83
C TYR A 615 -25.02 25.91 19.98
N PHE A 616 -23.71 26.17 20.11
CA PHE A 616 -22.71 25.16 20.35
C PHE A 616 -22.00 25.37 21.70
N ALA A 617 -21.71 24.26 22.40
CA ALA A 617 -21.07 24.30 23.72
C ALA A 617 -19.60 24.75 23.65
N THR A 618 -18.93 24.51 22.54
CA THR A 618 -17.49 24.79 22.33
C THR A 618 -17.22 25.42 20.96
N THR A 619 -16.30 26.38 20.94
CA THR A 619 -15.78 26.93 19.67
C THR A 619 -14.88 25.89 19.03
N GLY A 620 -14.98 25.75 17.73
CA GLY A 620 -14.16 24.82 16.92
C GLY A 620 -14.98 23.93 16.02
N THR A 621 -14.39 22.82 15.59
CA THR A 621 -14.99 21.90 14.64
C THR A 621 -16.21 21.20 15.19
N GLN A 622 -17.32 21.34 14.50
CA GLN A 622 -18.61 20.70 14.77
C GLN A 622 -18.98 19.78 13.59
N ARG A 623 -19.89 18.83 13.86
CA ARG A 623 -20.51 18.00 12.83
C ARG A 623 -22.01 18.19 12.83
N ILE A 624 -22.60 18.27 11.65
CA ILE A 624 -24.02 18.09 11.42
C ILE A 624 -24.23 16.70 10.84
N ARG A 625 -25.23 15.97 11.36
CA ARG A 625 -25.75 14.72 10.79
C ARG A 625 -27.16 14.96 10.32
N ILE A 626 -27.41 14.62 9.06
CA ILE A 626 -28.73 14.62 8.46
C ILE A 626 -29.11 13.17 8.21
N GLN A 627 -30.13 12.68 8.91
CA GLN A 627 -30.62 11.31 8.77
C GLN A 627 -32.00 11.29 8.15
N THR A 628 -32.28 10.25 7.38
CA THR A 628 -33.57 10.06 6.71
C THR A 628 -34.72 10.05 7.72
N ARG A 629 -35.77 10.83 7.44
CA ARG A 629 -37.07 10.75 8.08
C ARG A 629 -38.10 10.21 7.09
N GLU A 630 -38.05 10.70 5.88
CA GLU A 630 -38.77 10.22 4.70
C GLU A 630 -37.75 9.98 3.58
N ASP A 631 -37.97 9.00 2.72
CA ASP A 631 -37.14 8.81 1.53
C ASP A 631 -37.57 9.77 0.40
N GLY A 632 -36.79 9.87 -0.69
CA GLY A 632 -37.07 10.73 -1.82
C GLY A 632 -36.56 12.18 -1.68
N LEU A 633 -35.90 12.59 -0.60
CA LEU A 633 -35.37 13.95 -0.49
C LEU A 633 -33.96 14.09 -1.09
N SER A 634 -33.74 15.20 -1.75
CA SER A 634 -32.46 15.70 -2.21
C SER A 634 -32.04 16.94 -1.44
N ILE A 635 -30.76 17.07 -1.11
CA ILE A 635 -30.18 18.25 -0.45
C ILE A 635 -28.89 18.63 -1.18
N ASP A 636 -28.70 19.92 -1.43
CA ASP A 636 -27.45 20.41 -2.05
C ASP A 636 -26.71 21.43 -1.19
N GLN A 637 -27.40 22.21 -0.35
CA GLN A 637 -26.75 23.19 0.54
C GLN A 637 -27.36 23.19 1.95
N VAL A 638 -26.48 23.43 2.93
CA VAL A 638 -26.83 23.68 4.34
C VAL A 638 -26.13 24.97 4.77
N VAL A 639 -26.88 25.89 5.38
CA VAL A 639 -26.36 27.16 5.89
C VAL A 639 -26.62 27.26 7.38
N LEU A 640 -25.57 27.62 8.12
CA LEU A 640 -25.69 28.07 9.51
C LEU A 640 -25.33 29.56 9.54
N SER A 641 -26.37 30.39 9.62
CA SER A 641 -26.24 31.86 9.55
C SER A 641 -26.12 32.47 10.92
N PRO A 642 -25.02 33.14 11.23
CA PRO A 642 -24.89 33.92 12.48
C PRO A 642 -25.25 35.39 12.30
N SER A 643 -25.53 35.88 11.10
CA SER A 643 -25.75 37.31 10.85
C SER A 643 -26.73 37.61 9.71
N ARG A 644 -26.48 37.12 8.49
CA ARG A 644 -27.19 37.58 7.28
C ARG A 644 -28.58 37.00 7.12
N TYR A 645 -28.77 35.73 7.46
CA TYR A 645 -30.00 34.97 7.22
C TYR A 645 -30.62 34.53 8.58
N LEU A 646 -30.70 35.46 9.52
CA LEU A 646 -31.27 35.19 10.84
C LEU A 646 -32.80 35.14 10.85
N SER A 647 -33.43 35.80 9.92
CA SER A 647 -34.90 35.93 9.88
C SER A 647 -35.53 35.75 8.50
N SER A 648 -34.72 35.48 7.50
CA SER A 648 -35.15 35.22 6.12
C SER A 648 -34.20 34.24 5.42
N SER A 649 -34.76 33.37 4.60
CA SER A 649 -34.03 32.38 3.81
C SER A 649 -33.04 33.02 2.84
N PRO A 650 -31.98 32.28 2.45
CA PRO A 650 -31.06 32.72 1.40
C PRO A 650 -31.70 32.90 0.05
N GLY A 651 -32.78 32.16 -0.24
CA GLY A 651 -33.51 32.19 -1.49
C GLY A 651 -34.99 31.89 -1.30
N SER A 652 -35.67 31.48 -2.35
CA SER A 652 -37.12 31.19 -2.34
C SER A 652 -37.39 29.83 -1.68
N THR A 653 -38.57 29.68 -1.08
CA THR A 653 -39.03 28.41 -0.51
C THR A 653 -39.49 27.42 -1.59
N LYS A 654 -39.66 27.88 -2.81
CA LYS A 654 -40.09 27.09 -3.99
C LYS A 654 -39.43 27.60 -5.27
N ASN A 655 -39.16 26.70 -6.20
CA ASN A 655 -38.57 27.03 -7.52
C ASN A 655 -37.31 27.88 -7.39
N ASP A 656 -36.52 27.61 -6.37
CA ASP A 656 -35.33 28.39 -6.04
C ASP A 656 -34.19 28.13 -7.01
N THR A 657 -33.45 29.17 -7.32
CA THR A 657 -32.23 29.15 -8.15
C THR A 657 -31.04 29.78 -7.48
N VAL A 658 -31.19 30.23 -6.24
CA VAL A 658 -30.11 30.87 -5.49
C VAL A 658 -29.13 29.85 -4.94
N LEU A 659 -27.88 29.91 -5.39
CA LEU A 659 -26.77 29.09 -4.90
C LEU A 659 -25.80 29.99 -4.19
N LEU A 660 -25.46 29.64 -2.95
CA LEU A 660 -24.44 30.35 -2.18
C LEU A 660 -23.07 29.70 -2.39
N PRO A 661 -22.00 30.49 -2.50
CA PRO A 661 -20.66 29.93 -2.50
C PRO A 661 -20.37 29.27 -1.14
N ALA A 662 -19.70 28.13 -1.14
CA ALA A 662 -19.32 27.45 0.11
C ALA A 662 -18.45 28.37 0.98
N SER A 663 -18.65 28.34 2.30
CA SER A 663 -17.86 29.14 3.25
C SER A 663 -16.38 28.75 3.16
N GLY A 664 -15.53 29.76 3.07
CA GLY A 664 -14.09 29.55 2.95
C GLY A 664 -13.54 29.58 1.54
N THR A 665 -14.30 30.12 0.54
CA THR A 665 -13.74 30.37 -0.80
C THR A 665 -13.03 31.74 -0.93
N SER A 666 -12.09 32.03 -0.06
CA SER A 666 -10.71 32.32 -0.47
C SER A 666 -10.03 30.95 -0.47
N GLN A 667 -10.06 30.28 -1.59
CA GLN A 667 -9.79 28.85 -1.73
C GLN A 667 -8.51 28.39 -1.02
N PRO A 668 -8.57 27.69 0.13
CA PRO A 668 -7.59 26.66 0.42
C PRO A 668 -8.04 25.40 -0.33
N PRO A 669 -7.11 24.56 -0.79
CA PRO A 669 -7.46 23.31 -1.44
C PRO A 669 -8.27 22.39 -0.49
N PRO A 670 -9.11 21.51 -0.99
CA PRO A 670 -9.93 20.63 -0.17
C PRO A 670 -9.06 19.78 0.74
N THR A 671 -9.27 19.93 2.04
CA THR A 671 -8.63 19.11 3.06
C THR A 671 -9.51 17.92 3.40
N GLY A 672 -8.97 16.74 3.14
CA GLY A 672 -9.25 15.54 3.92
C GLY A 672 -10.47 14.75 3.57
N THR A 673 -10.35 13.95 2.55
CA THR A 673 -11.01 12.65 2.47
C THR A 673 -9.94 11.60 2.39
N THR A 674 -10.25 10.38 2.85
CA THR A 674 -9.54 9.16 2.47
C THR A 674 -8.94 9.35 1.09
N SER A 675 -7.60 9.34 0.98
CA SER A 675 -6.94 9.58 -0.29
C SER A 675 -7.57 8.67 -1.32
N ALA A 676 -8.09 9.24 -2.38
CA ALA A 676 -8.57 8.45 -3.49
C ALA A 676 -7.41 7.54 -3.91
N LEU A 677 -7.66 6.23 -4.02
CA LEU A 677 -6.65 5.29 -4.50
C LEU A 677 -6.19 5.67 -5.92
N GLU A 678 -6.99 6.49 -6.59
CA GLU A 678 -6.74 7.08 -7.89
C GLU A 678 -6.88 8.60 -7.79
N ILE A 679 -5.79 9.32 -7.95
CA ILE A 679 -5.78 10.80 -7.97
C ILE A 679 -5.82 11.22 -9.43
N VAL A 680 -6.97 11.68 -9.91
CA VAL A 680 -7.17 12.11 -11.29
C VAL A 680 -7.15 13.65 -11.35
N LEU A 681 -6.23 14.21 -12.11
CA LEU A 681 -6.05 15.64 -12.29
C LEU A 681 -6.31 16.01 -13.75
N TYR A 682 -7.13 17.05 -13.97
CA TYR A 682 -7.33 17.62 -15.29
C TYR A 682 -6.32 18.75 -15.49
N ALA A 683 -5.49 18.68 -16.53
CA ALA A 683 -4.43 19.66 -16.78
C ALA A 683 -4.97 21.09 -16.95
N SER A 684 -6.19 21.22 -17.51
CA SER A 684 -6.87 22.54 -17.66
C SER A 684 -7.19 23.22 -16.32
N GLN A 685 -7.13 22.49 -15.20
CA GLN A 685 -7.36 23.02 -13.86
C GLN A 685 -6.04 23.31 -13.12
N ALA A 686 -4.94 23.43 -13.86
CA ALA A 686 -3.66 23.80 -13.28
C ALA A 686 -3.75 25.15 -12.58
N ARG A 687 -3.21 25.20 -11.34
CA ARG A 687 -3.14 26.42 -10.54
C ARG A 687 -2.23 27.47 -11.18
N VAL A 688 -1.19 27.00 -11.85
CA VAL A 688 -0.25 27.84 -12.60
C VAL A 688 -0.13 27.27 -14.01
N ILE A 689 -0.28 28.14 -14.99
CA ILE A 689 0.02 27.89 -16.41
C ILE A 689 0.96 29.03 -16.82
N ALA A 690 2.26 28.74 -16.98
CA ALA A 690 3.30 29.73 -17.14
C ALA A 690 4.03 29.60 -18.48
N GLY A 691 4.52 30.72 -18.98
CA GLY A 691 5.31 30.81 -20.20
C GLY A 691 4.50 30.56 -21.48
N GLY A 692 4.96 29.62 -22.30
CA GLY A 692 4.29 29.24 -23.56
C GLY A 692 3.08 28.33 -23.38
N TRP A 693 2.90 27.72 -22.20
CA TRP A 693 1.75 26.87 -21.93
C TRP A 693 0.42 27.65 -21.94
N ARG A 694 -0.61 27.09 -22.49
CA ARG A 694 -1.95 27.69 -22.52
C ARG A 694 -3.06 26.64 -22.55
N ALA A 695 -4.20 26.96 -21.93
CA ALA A 695 -5.40 26.14 -22.02
C ALA A 695 -6.08 26.41 -23.38
N VAL A 696 -6.43 25.35 -24.09
CA VAL A 696 -7.03 25.39 -25.43
C VAL A 696 -8.26 24.47 -25.45
N ALA A 697 -9.36 24.94 -26.02
CA ALA A 697 -10.56 24.12 -26.21
C ALA A 697 -10.24 22.92 -27.12
N ASP A 698 -10.59 21.72 -26.66
CA ASP A 698 -10.46 20.48 -27.39
C ASP A 698 -11.54 19.50 -26.89
N SER A 699 -12.52 19.23 -27.72
CA SER A 699 -13.65 18.36 -27.36
C SER A 699 -13.26 16.90 -27.10
N THR A 700 -12.03 16.49 -27.47
CA THR A 700 -11.48 15.15 -27.24
C THR A 700 -10.65 15.07 -25.96
N ALA A 701 -10.49 16.21 -25.26
CA ALA A 701 -9.73 16.32 -24.03
C ALA A 701 -10.65 16.30 -22.80
N ALA A 702 -10.09 15.89 -21.67
CA ALA A 702 -10.75 15.87 -20.38
C ALA A 702 -11.27 17.27 -19.99
N GLY A 703 -12.55 17.36 -19.65
CA GLY A 703 -13.20 18.63 -19.35
C GLY A 703 -13.33 19.59 -20.55
N GLY A 704 -13.18 19.08 -21.78
CA GLY A 704 -13.29 19.89 -23.00
C GLY A 704 -12.12 20.82 -23.27
N GLN A 705 -11.02 20.68 -22.54
CA GLN A 705 -9.84 21.55 -22.68
C GLN A 705 -8.53 20.77 -22.45
N ARG A 706 -7.52 21.06 -23.25
CA ARG A 706 -6.15 20.60 -23.06
C ARG A 706 -5.25 21.76 -22.65
N VAL A 707 -4.15 21.47 -21.97
CA VAL A 707 -3.05 22.41 -21.77
C VAL A 707 -1.96 22.06 -22.78
N TRP A 708 -1.55 23.02 -23.57
CA TRP A 708 -0.70 22.85 -24.73
C TRP A 708 0.45 23.87 -24.72
N HIS A 709 1.66 23.39 -25.03
CA HIS A 709 2.80 24.25 -25.34
C HIS A 709 2.99 24.26 -26.86
N PRO A 710 2.92 25.41 -27.54
CA PRO A 710 3.09 25.46 -28.99
C PRO A 710 4.44 24.91 -29.46
N ASN A 711 4.44 24.18 -30.57
CA ASN A 711 5.65 23.82 -31.28
C ASN A 711 6.22 25.07 -31.97
N ALA A 712 7.24 25.70 -31.33
CA ALA A 712 7.93 26.89 -31.81
C ALA A 712 9.35 26.60 -32.27
N GLY A 713 9.76 25.32 -32.29
CA GLY A 713 11.11 24.88 -32.64
C GLY A 713 12.14 25.14 -31.55
N ALA A 714 11.75 25.19 -30.30
CA ALA A 714 12.67 25.35 -29.19
C ALA A 714 13.59 24.12 -29.03
N ALA A 715 14.85 24.37 -28.68
CA ALA A 715 15.78 23.28 -28.44
C ALA A 715 15.37 22.42 -27.24
N LYS A 716 15.45 21.11 -27.38
CA LYS A 716 15.21 20.14 -26.31
C LYS A 716 16.12 20.39 -25.12
N LEU A 717 15.55 20.50 -23.94
CA LEU A 717 16.30 20.60 -22.70
C LEU A 717 16.84 19.23 -22.26
N THR A 718 18.09 19.17 -21.87
CA THR A 718 18.75 17.94 -21.42
C THR A 718 18.53 17.65 -19.93
N ALA A 719 18.18 18.66 -19.14
CA ALA A 719 17.88 18.57 -17.71
C ALA A 719 16.83 19.61 -17.32
N PRO A 720 16.05 19.35 -16.25
CA PRO A 720 15.09 20.32 -15.75
C PRO A 720 15.78 21.54 -15.15
N LEU A 721 15.08 22.67 -15.18
CA LEU A 721 15.53 23.91 -14.58
C LEU A 721 15.00 24.01 -13.14
N ALA A 722 15.83 24.46 -12.20
CA ALA A 722 15.39 24.74 -10.83
C ALA A 722 14.31 25.85 -10.78
N SER A 723 14.43 26.84 -11.70
CA SER A 723 13.48 27.94 -11.84
C SER A 723 13.03 28.05 -13.31
N PRO A 724 12.17 27.14 -13.81
CA PRO A 724 11.69 27.18 -15.19
C PRO A 724 10.75 28.36 -15.43
N THR A 725 10.71 28.83 -16.65
CA THR A 725 9.76 29.86 -17.12
C THR A 725 8.53 29.23 -17.81
N ASN A 726 8.67 28.01 -18.35
CA ASN A 726 7.63 27.28 -19.06
C ASN A 726 7.22 26.04 -18.28
N TYR A 727 6.10 26.12 -17.55
CA TYR A 727 5.61 24.99 -16.73
C TYR A 727 4.13 25.13 -16.38
N ILE A 728 3.53 24.03 -15.95
CA ILE A 728 2.22 24.02 -15.28
C ILE A 728 2.38 23.42 -13.87
N GLU A 729 1.54 23.86 -12.93
CA GLU A 729 1.44 23.26 -11.60
C GLU A 729 0.01 22.90 -11.24
N LEU A 730 -0.17 21.70 -10.71
CA LEU A 730 -1.42 21.23 -10.10
C LEU A 730 -1.17 20.84 -8.65
N THR A 731 -2.24 20.88 -7.86
CA THR A 731 -2.23 20.43 -6.47
C THR A 731 -3.10 19.19 -6.31
N PHE A 732 -2.70 18.29 -5.41
CA PHE A 732 -3.43 17.08 -5.08
C PHE A 732 -3.11 16.66 -3.64
N THR A 733 -3.84 15.69 -3.11
CA THR A 733 -3.53 15.10 -1.79
C THR A 733 -2.99 13.71 -1.99
N ALA A 734 -1.84 13.42 -1.37
CA ALA A 734 -1.22 12.11 -1.38
C ALA A 734 -0.92 11.61 0.04
N GLU A 735 -0.77 10.31 0.21
CA GLU A 735 -0.35 9.69 1.46
C GLU A 735 1.16 9.44 1.47
N ALA A 736 1.78 9.72 2.61
CA ALA A 736 3.20 9.43 2.82
C ALA A 736 3.49 7.93 2.69
N GLY A 737 4.61 7.59 2.05
CA GLY A 737 5.08 6.21 1.90
C GLY A 737 4.20 5.30 1.06
N ARG A 738 3.12 5.80 0.45
CA ARG A 738 2.31 5.05 -0.49
C ARG A 738 2.95 5.12 -1.88
N PRO A 739 3.14 4.00 -2.57
CA PRO A 739 3.58 4.01 -3.96
C PRO A 739 2.46 4.50 -4.87
N TYR A 740 2.76 5.46 -5.72
CA TYR A 740 1.88 5.95 -6.77
C TYR A 740 2.52 5.69 -8.13
N ARG A 741 1.75 5.16 -9.07
CA ARG A 741 2.13 5.11 -10.48
C ARG A 741 1.67 6.41 -11.15
N LEU A 742 2.60 7.11 -11.79
CA LEU A 742 2.29 8.29 -12.58
C LEU A 742 1.84 7.87 -13.98
N TRP A 743 0.70 8.38 -14.42
CA TRP A 743 0.25 8.30 -15.81
C TRP A 743 -0.12 9.68 -16.30
N ILE A 744 0.30 10.00 -17.50
CA ILE A 744 -0.06 11.25 -18.17
C ILE A 744 -0.70 10.92 -19.51
N ARG A 745 -1.84 11.54 -19.80
CA ARG A 745 -2.48 11.49 -21.11
C ARG A 745 -2.03 12.70 -21.91
N GLY A 746 -1.26 12.40 -22.94
CA GLY A 746 -0.61 13.42 -23.79
C GLY A 746 -0.93 13.23 -25.28
N LYS A 747 -0.62 14.30 -26.05
CA LYS A 747 -0.71 14.31 -27.51
C LYS A 747 0.38 15.23 -28.04
N ALA A 748 1.26 14.72 -28.89
CA ALA A 748 2.31 15.48 -29.53
C ALA A 748 1.82 16.16 -30.80
N ASP A 749 2.24 17.39 -31.03
CA ASP A 749 1.95 18.09 -32.29
C ASP A 749 2.58 17.33 -33.46
N ASN A 750 1.80 17.14 -34.51
CA ASN A 750 2.17 16.37 -35.71
C ASN A 750 2.48 14.86 -35.46
N ASN A 751 2.16 14.33 -34.28
CA ASN A 751 2.61 13.01 -33.80
C ASN A 751 4.14 12.84 -33.95
N ASP A 752 4.89 13.88 -33.66
CA ASP A 752 6.34 13.92 -33.81
C ASP A 752 7.00 13.64 -32.44
N TRP A 753 7.95 12.70 -32.44
CA TRP A 753 8.74 12.34 -31.25
C TRP A 753 9.60 13.50 -30.70
N ALA A 754 9.83 14.54 -31.48
CA ALA A 754 10.52 15.76 -31.04
C ALA A 754 9.61 16.71 -30.23
N ASN A 755 8.34 16.35 -30.04
CA ASN A 755 7.30 17.14 -29.37
C ASN A 755 6.61 16.37 -28.24
N ASP A 756 7.21 15.31 -27.72
CA ASP A 756 6.51 14.27 -26.97
C ASP A 756 6.84 14.24 -25.47
N SER A 757 7.71 15.10 -24.97
CA SER A 757 8.27 14.92 -23.63
C SER A 757 8.27 16.15 -22.75
N VAL A 758 8.16 15.90 -21.44
CA VAL A 758 8.24 16.89 -20.36
C VAL A 758 9.04 16.36 -19.18
N PHE A 759 9.53 17.27 -18.34
CA PHE A 759 10.06 16.94 -17.02
C PHE A 759 8.97 17.06 -15.95
N VAL A 760 8.96 16.10 -15.01
CA VAL A 760 7.97 16.06 -13.93
C VAL A 760 8.68 16.12 -12.58
N GLN A 761 8.24 17.03 -11.74
CA GLN A 761 8.76 17.27 -10.40
C GLN A 761 7.60 17.36 -9.39
N PHE A 762 7.87 17.04 -8.15
CA PHE A 762 6.88 17.10 -7.08
C PHE A 762 7.39 17.90 -5.87
N SER A 763 6.48 18.46 -5.09
CA SER A 763 6.87 19.23 -3.89
C SER A 763 7.45 18.35 -2.78
N GLY A 764 6.99 17.11 -2.68
CA GLY A 764 7.28 16.24 -1.58
C GLY A 764 7.78 14.83 -1.95
N SER A 765 8.22 14.60 -3.20
CA SER A 765 8.64 13.25 -3.65
C SER A 765 9.90 12.76 -2.95
N VAL A 766 9.89 11.46 -2.68
CA VAL A 766 11.02 10.71 -2.11
C VAL A 766 11.17 9.39 -2.86
N ASP A 767 12.35 8.78 -2.80
CA ASP A 767 12.55 7.40 -3.24
C ASP A 767 11.95 6.39 -2.25
N SER A 768 12.06 5.12 -2.54
CA SER A 768 11.59 4.03 -1.64
C SER A 768 12.27 4.02 -0.27
N ASN A 769 13.43 4.69 -0.13
CA ASN A 769 14.19 4.81 1.11
C ASN A 769 13.87 6.10 1.88
N GLY A 770 12.98 6.95 1.34
CA GLY A 770 12.61 8.23 1.93
C GLY A 770 13.56 9.39 1.61
N SER A 771 14.55 9.20 0.73
CA SER A 771 15.45 10.27 0.29
C SER A 771 14.76 11.18 -0.71
N ALA A 772 14.96 12.50 -0.59
CA ALA A 772 14.32 13.46 -1.48
C ALA A 772 14.82 13.31 -2.92
N ILE A 773 13.89 13.12 -3.87
CA ILE A 773 14.20 13.02 -5.31
C ILE A 773 13.22 13.86 -6.12
N ASN A 774 13.63 14.27 -7.29
CA ASN A 774 12.78 14.91 -8.31
C ASN A 774 11.92 16.07 -7.74
N ARG A 775 12.51 16.86 -6.83
CA ARG A 775 11.83 17.95 -6.14
C ARG A 775 11.70 19.21 -6.99
N ILE A 776 10.56 19.89 -6.87
CA ILE A 776 10.36 21.24 -7.41
C ILE A 776 11.45 22.17 -6.84
N GLY A 777 12.12 22.91 -7.73
CA GLY A 777 13.20 23.81 -7.35
C GLY A 777 14.61 23.20 -7.45
N THR A 778 14.72 21.96 -7.95
CA THR A 778 16.01 21.28 -8.21
C THR A 778 16.21 21.06 -9.71
N THR A 779 17.39 20.55 -10.08
CA THR A 779 17.72 20.12 -11.46
C THR A 779 17.57 18.61 -11.65
N SER A 780 16.83 17.93 -10.76
CA SER A 780 16.44 16.52 -10.86
C SER A 780 14.95 16.43 -11.12
N SER A 781 14.53 15.49 -11.98
CA SER A 781 13.12 15.21 -12.30
C SER A 781 12.94 13.79 -12.79
N ASP A 782 11.69 13.30 -12.76
CA ASP A 782 11.24 12.28 -13.69
C ASP A 782 11.10 12.88 -15.09
N ALA A 783 11.20 12.04 -16.11
CA ALA A 783 10.90 12.40 -17.48
C ALA A 783 9.68 11.60 -17.93
N PHE A 784 8.72 12.28 -18.53
CA PHE A 784 7.62 11.67 -19.27
C PHE A 784 7.91 11.78 -20.76
N ASN A 785 7.78 10.67 -21.48
CA ASN A 785 7.86 10.61 -22.94
C ASN A 785 6.63 9.87 -23.46
N LEU A 786 5.88 10.51 -24.32
CA LEU A 786 4.70 9.89 -24.91
C LEU A 786 5.05 8.76 -25.87
N GLU A 787 6.20 8.81 -26.56
CA GLU A 787 6.81 7.67 -27.22
C GLU A 787 7.62 6.89 -26.20
N ALA A 788 7.07 5.81 -25.64
CA ALA A 788 7.66 5.06 -24.53
C ALA A 788 8.97 4.34 -24.89
N CYS A 789 9.31 4.18 -26.16
CA CYS A 789 10.58 3.60 -26.63
C CYS A 789 10.97 4.16 -28.00
N SER A 790 12.26 4.10 -28.34
CA SER A 790 12.73 4.52 -29.66
C SER A 790 12.06 3.72 -30.78
N GLY A 791 11.32 4.40 -31.66
CA GLY A 791 10.61 3.83 -32.80
C GLY A 791 9.27 3.17 -32.46
N CYS A 792 8.78 3.34 -31.24
CA CYS A 792 7.43 2.91 -30.86
C CYS A 792 6.33 3.72 -31.59
N GLY A 793 6.64 4.95 -31.97
CA GLY A 793 5.76 5.87 -32.70
C GLY A 793 4.63 6.44 -31.87
N LEU A 794 4.03 7.52 -32.36
CA LEU A 794 2.98 8.30 -31.73
C LEU A 794 1.74 8.34 -32.63
N SER A 795 0.56 8.44 -32.04
CA SER A 795 -0.67 8.78 -32.77
C SER A 795 -1.76 9.25 -31.83
N GLY A 796 -2.27 10.47 -32.05
CA GLY A 796 -3.36 11.04 -31.29
C GLY A 796 -3.06 11.16 -29.80
N TRP A 797 -4.09 11.02 -28.97
CA TRP A 797 -3.95 10.92 -27.52
C TRP A 797 -3.37 9.55 -27.10
N GLY A 798 -2.53 9.52 -26.08
CA GLY A 798 -1.99 8.31 -25.49
C GLY A 798 -1.72 8.45 -24.00
N TRP A 799 -1.82 7.34 -23.27
CA TRP A 799 -1.45 7.23 -21.88
C TRP A 799 -0.06 6.59 -21.76
N GLU A 800 0.86 7.29 -21.13
CA GLU A 800 2.17 6.75 -20.77
C GLU A 800 2.56 7.11 -19.34
N ASP A 801 3.51 6.40 -18.79
CA ASP A 801 4.05 6.64 -17.45
C ASP A 801 5.41 7.36 -17.48
N ASN A 802 6.14 7.37 -16.39
CA ASN A 802 7.49 7.92 -16.29
C ASN A 802 8.59 6.91 -16.64
N GLY A 803 8.26 5.80 -17.31
CA GLY A 803 9.21 4.82 -17.83
C GLY A 803 9.62 5.11 -19.27
N TRP A 804 10.74 4.55 -19.68
CA TRP A 804 11.19 4.58 -21.06
C TRP A 804 12.10 3.38 -21.37
N GLY A 805 11.90 2.71 -22.48
CA GLY A 805 12.76 1.60 -22.90
C GLY A 805 12.06 0.52 -23.71
N ALA A 806 12.82 -0.49 -24.14
CA ALA A 806 12.27 -1.63 -24.89
C ALA A 806 11.17 -2.33 -24.09
N ALA A 807 10.09 -2.73 -24.78
CA ALA A 807 8.92 -3.42 -24.22
C ALA A 807 8.08 -2.58 -23.24
N ASN A 808 8.08 -1.27 -23.38
CA ASN A 808 7.25 -0.37 -22.58
C ASN A 808 7.48 -0.57 -21.06
N LEU A 809 8.75 -0.41 -20.63
CA LEU A 809 9.15 -0.55 -19.24
C LEU A 809 8.44 0.48 -18.37
N LEU A 810 7.73 0.00 -17.35
CA LEU A 810 7.11 0.87 -16.35
C LEU A 810 8.17 1.65 -15.57
N GLY A 811 7.96 2.95 -15.43
CA GLY A 811 8.80 3.82 -14.62
C GLY A 811 8.75 3.51 -13.12
N PRO A 812 9.63 4.10 -12.32
CA PRO A 812 9.61 3.90 -10.88
C PRO A 812 8.33 4.48 -10.25
N PRO A 813 7.81 3.86 -9.19
CA PRO A 813 6.71 4.44 -8.42
C PRO A 813 7.17 5.70 -7.68
N ILE A 814 6.24 6.63 -7.49
CA ILE A 814 6.48 7.90 -6.80
C ILE A 814 5.98 7.77 -5.37
N TYR A 815 6.80 8.15 -4.42
CA TYR A 815 6.44 8.24 -3.00
C TYR A 815 6.49 9.67 -2.52
N PHE A 816 5.74 9.98 -1.46
CA PHE A 816 5.74 11.30 -0.83
C PHE A 816 6.21 11.19 0.63
N ALA A 817 7.00 12.18 1.05
CA ALA A 817 7.54 12.22 2.42
C ALA A 817 6.46 12.49 3.48
N ALA A 818 5.36 13.17 3.11
CA ALA A 818 4.28 13.54 4.01
C ALA A 818 2.92 13.34 3.37
N THR A 819 1.96 12.88 4.17
CA THR A 819 0.53 12.88 3.79
C THR A 819 -0.01 14.30 3.79
N GLY A 820 -0.76 14.65 2.77
CA GLY A 820 -1.38 15.96 2.63
C GLY A 820 -1.21 16.54 1.23
N THR A 821 -1.38 17.85 1.16
CA THR A 821 -1.32 18.57 -0.12
C THR A 821 0.08 18.52 -0.71
N GLN A 822 0.15 18.02 -1.93
CA GLN A 822 1.34 17.98 -2.77
C GLN A 822 1.13 18.83 -4.02
N ARG A 823 2.24 19.19 -4.66
CA ARG A 823 2.23 19.83 -5.98
C ARG A 823 2.97 18.95 -6.97
N ILE A 824 2.44 18.85 -8.18
CA ILE A 824 3.15 18.37 -9.35
C ILE A 824 3.46 19.57 -10.24
N ARG A 825 4.69 19.68 -10.68
CA ARG A 825 5.14 20.63 -11.73
C ARG A 825 5.52 19.84 -12.96
N VAL A 826 4.91 20.18 -14.07
CA VAL A 826 5.30 19.68 -15.38
C VAL A 826 5.95 20.81 -16.13
N GLN A 827 7.23 20.73 -16.41
CA GLN A 827 7.97 21.72 -17.16
C GLN A 827 8.34 21.21 -18.55
N THR A 828 8.37 22.13 -19.50
CA THR A 828 8.73 21.83 -20.89
C THR A 828 10.11 21.20 -20.97
N ARG A 829 10.23 20.08 -21.67
CA ARG A 829 11.47 19.44 -22.12
C ARG A 829 11.62 19.62 -23.62
N GLU A 830 10.56 19.35 -24.35
CA GLU A 830 10.34 19.65 -25.76
C GLU A 830 9.05 20.48 -25.88
N ASP A 831 9.00 21.39 -26.86
CA ASP A 831 7.76 22.11 -27.16
C ASP A 831 6.82 21.25 -28.01
N GLY A 832 5.55 21.66 -28.19
CA GLY A 832 4.57 20.92 -28.98
C GLY A 832 3.77 19.86 -28.26
N LEU A 833 3.96 19.62 -26.95
CA LEU A 833 3.16 18.65 -26.20
C LEU A 833 1.85 19.27 -25.67
N SER A 834 0.78 18.50 -25.78
CA SER A 834 -0.50 18.72 -25.11
C SER A 834 -0.70 17.70 -24.00
N ILE A 835 -1.28 18.15 -22.88
CA ILE A 835 -1.67 17.27 -21.76
C ILE A 835 -3.09 17.62 -21.37
N ASP A 836 -3.92 16.61 -21.10
CA ASP A 836 -5.26 16.83 -20.57
C ASP A 836 -5.53 16.17 -19.23
N GLN A 837 -4.92 15.01 -18.95
CA GLN A 837 -5.04 14.31 -17.66
C GLN A 837 -3.70 13.86 -17.10
N ILE A 838 -3.60 13.91 -15.78
CA ILE A 838 -2.51 13.34 -15.00
C ILE A 838 -3.14 12.46 -13.92
N VAL A 839 -2.67 11.23 -13.77
CA VAL A 839 -3.15 10.27 -12.78
C VAL A 839 -1.99 9.81 -11.91
N LEU A 840 -2.20 9.85 -10.61
CA LEU A 840 -1.34 9.20 -9.63
C LEU A 840 -2.16 8.04 -9.04
N SER A 841 -1.87 6.83 -9.50
CA SER A 841 -2.60 5.61 -9.14
C SER A 841 -1.89 4.88 -8.01
N ALA A 842 -2.61 4.59 -6.95
CA ALA A 842 -2.15 3.76 -5.85
C ALA A 842 -2.83 2.38 -5.81
N SER A 843 -3.66 2.03 -6.80
CA SER A 843 -4.38 0.76 -6.79
C SER A 843 -4.68 0.21 -8.18
N ARG A 844 -5.50 0.88 -8.96
CA ARG A 844 -6.08 0.32 -10.19
C ARG A 844 -5.09 0.25 -11.36
N TYR A 845 -4.25 1.26 -11.49
CA TYR A 845 -3.35 1.43 -12.63
C TYR A 845 -1.87 1.33 -12.22
N LEU A 846 -1.54 0.35 -11.36
CA LEU A 846 -0.16 0.15 -10.88
C LEU A 846 0.74 -0.50 -11.93
N THR A 847 0.17 -1.33 -12.80
CA THR A 847 0.92 -2.14 -13.78
C THR A 847 0.41 -2.01 -15.21
N SER A 848 -0.67 -1.25 -15.43
CA SER A 848 -1.24 -1.02 -16.75
C SER A 848 -1.83 0.37 -16.83
N SER A 849 -1.73 1.00 -18.00
CA SER A 849 -2.27 2.34 -18.26
C SER A 849 -3.79 2.40 -18.12
N PRO A 850 -4.35 3.58 -17.82
CA PRO A 850 -5.80 3.79 -17.82
C PRO A 850 -6.47 3.55 -19.17
N GLY A 851 -5.74 3.75 -20.27
CA GLY A 851 -6.23 3.61 -21.64
C GLY A 851 -5.12 3.19 -22.60
N ALA A 852 -5.35 3.36 -23.88
CA ALA A 852 -4.38 3.01 -24.92
C ALA A 852 -3.20 3.98 -24.96
N THR A 853 -2.05 3.50 -25.40
CA THR A 853 -0.84 4.33 -25.61
C THR A 853 -0.91 5.18 -26.88
N LYS A 854 -1.87 4.89 -27.78
CA LYS A 854 -2.10 5.61 -29.04
C LYS A 854 -3.59 5.67 -29.38
N ASN A 855 -4.00 6.75 -30.02
CA ASN A 855 -5.40 6.98 -30.44
C ASN A 855 -6.41 6.74 -29.30
N ASP A 856 -6.02 7.09 -28.10
CA ASP A 856 -6.81 6.86 -26.91
C ASP A 856 -8.04 7.75 -26.84
N THR A 857 -9.14 7.19 -26.33
CA THR A 857 -10.38 7.90 -26.08
C THR A 857 -10.84 7.81 -24.62
N VAL A 858 -10.07 7.14 -23.76
CA VAL A 858 -10.41 6.94 -22.35
C VAL A 858 -10.12 8.20 -21.56
N ILE A 859 -11.15 8.80 -21.01
CA ILE A 859 -11.07 9.94 -20.09
C ILE A 859 -11.58 9.44 -18.74
N LEU A 860 -10.74 9.54 -17.72
CA LEU A 860 -11.13 9.16 -16.38
C LEU A 860 -11.95 10.29 -15.74
N PRO A 861 -13.03 9.96 -15.03
CA PRO A 861 -13.74 10.94 -14.21
C PRO A 861 -12.84 11.35 -13.02
N LYS A 862 -13.03 12.57 -12.55
CA LYS A 862 -12.37 13.12 -11.36
C LYS A 862 -12.85 12.43 -10.09
#